data_b49ea46b6c9225076fe2520591a2270b
#
_entry.id   b49ea46b6c9225076fe2520591a2270b
#
_cell.length_a   1.000
_cell.length_b   1.000
_cell.length_c   1.000
_cell.angle_alpha   90.00
_cell.angle_beta   90.00
_cell.angle_gamma   90.00
#
_symmetry.space_group_name_H-M   'P 1'
#
loop_
_entity.id
_entity.type
_entity.pdbx_description
1 polymer ?
#
loop_
_entity_poly.entity_id
_entity_poly.type
_entity_poly.pdbx_seq_one_letter_code
_entity_poly.pdbx_strand_id
1 'polypeptide(L)'
;MAATSALMTRAFRVLPTARTARMHTAALGGLCQSHTRMAGIQRAARQSTCLPLPRSFRHRVSTRFLSQTASSPESTSLSNEARQELESKIKAKGDAIRAMKEDGVSKQDLAPHVAELLELKSQLDPLSSSSPAPTTTQKAKPDTKQTKSDTEESDYITSRSENYSKWYNDIIRVCDLAEPSPVRGCMVIKPWGMSIWDQIRNDLDARIKEHGAENAYFPLLIPKSFLSKEAEHVDGFAKECAVVTHHRLTVDTTEGPNKGGLIADPEAELEDPLIIRPTSETMIWNMFKKWIVSHRDLPLKVNQWANVMRWEMRTRPFLRTSEFLWQEGHTAHATAEGAIQDSKDMLDQYAELCRDLLAIPVIKGAKSPSERFAGAEETFTIEALMQNGWALQSGTSHFLGQSFGKAFDVTFQDAEGKQQDVWGTSWGVSTRLIGALIMTHSDDAGLVLPPRVAPVQVVVVPIPPKKNDEEGRIALNNALDTLVADLKGKGLKVKVDDRDYVRNGAKYFEWERKGVPLRIELGPRDVKGGVCVFKYRVGKEDKETVSLDEAATKAVDGLDELQGYLLEAAKERLAAGINLMATYEQMKEALEKDEASEYNGPGLYLVPWKCDATNEEKIKEECKATIRCYPTDVNEAGMWKGKKCFYSGEDATHMALFGRAF
;
A
#
# COMPACT_ATOMS: atom_id res chain seq x y z
N MET A 1 -10.34 -22.18 31.63
CA MET A 1 -10.01 -20.78 31.27
C MET A 1 -8.54 -20.40 31.54
N ALA A 2 -7.95 -20.62 32.70
CA ALA A 2 -6.55 -20.26 32.98
C ALA A 2 -5.51 -21.06 32.17
N ALA A 3 -5.76 -22.31 31.86
CA ALA A 3 -4.87 -23.15 31.06
C ALA A 3 -4.86 -22.77 29.55
N THR A 4 -5.99 -22.29 29.04
CA THR A 4 -6.12 -21.84 27.64
C THR A 4 -5.45 -20.50 27.41
N SER A 5 -5.51 -19.59 28.38
CA SER A 5 -4.81 -18.31 28.35
C SER A 5 -3.28 -18.48 28.40
N ALA A 6 -2.79 -19.45 29.17
CA ALA A 6 -1.36 -19.75 29.27
C ALA A 6 -0.79 -20.41 27.99
N LEU A 7 -1.61 -21.19 27.27
CA LEU A 7 -1.20 -21.78 25.97
C LEU A 7 -1.13 -20.71 24.86
N MET A 8 -2.06 -19.77 24.83
CA MET A 8 -2.03 -18.65 23.87
C MET A 8 -0.86 -17.70 24.11
N THR A 9 -0.53 -17.41 25.36
CA THR A 9 0.68 -16.64 25.70
C THR A 9 1.96 -17.40 25.32
N ARG A 10 1.92 -18.73 25.20
CA ARG A 10 3.02 -19.55 24.71
C ARG A 10 3.07 -19.63 23.17
N ALA A 11 1.92 -19.72 22.49
CA ALA A 11 1.84 -19.79 21.03
C ALA A 11 2.30 -18.48 20.35
N PHE A 12 2.11 -17.35 21.04
CA PHE A 12 2.62 -16.05 20.57
C PHE A 12 3.98 -15.64 21.18
N ARG A 13 4.58 -16.46 22.03
CA ARG A 13 5.99 -16.27 22.43
C ARG A 13 6.90 -16.76 21.30
N VAL A 14 7.36 -15.86 20.48
CA VAL A 14 8.52 -16.06 19.60
C VAL A 14 9.70 -16.48 20.47
N LEU A 15 10.20 -17.70 20.31
CA LEU A 15 11.42 -18.16 20.95
C LEU A 15 12.57 -17.23 20.51
N PRO A 16 13.40 -16.72 21.44
CA PRO A 16 14.58 -15.98 21.05
C PRO A 16 15.56 -16.95 20.38
N THR A 17 15.79 -16.80 19.10
CA THR A 17 16.90 -17.46 18.41
C THR A 17 18.20 -16.88 18.91
N ALA A 18 18.84 -17.59 19.85
CA ALA A 18 20.22 -17.34 20.24
C ALA A 18 21.15 -17.71 19.07
N ARG A 19 21.56 -16.75 18.30
CA ARG A 19 22.78 -16.80 17.48
C ARG A 19 23.68 -15.66 17.87
N THR A 20 24.36 -15.82 19.00
CA THR A 20 25.63 -15.14 19.29
C THR A 20 26.73 -15.85 18.53
N ALA A 21 27.13 -15.32 17.40
CA ALA A 21 28.36 -15.70 16.72
C ALA A 21 29.54 -15.17 17.54
N ARG A 22 30.24 -16.05 18.23
CA ARG A 22 31.56 -15.78 18.76
C ARG A 22 32.53 -15.64 17.59
N MET A 23 33.02 -14.45 17.35
CA MET A 23 34.30 -14.27 16.65
C MET A 23 35.43 -14.67 17.59
N HIS A 24 36.10 -15.78 17.27
CA HIS A 24 37.42 -16.09 17.78
C HIS A 24 38.45 -15.76 16.72
N THR A 25 39.27 -14.77 17.04
CA THR A 25 40.56 -14.48 16.43
C THR A 25 41.50 -15.66 16.65
N ALA A 26 42.08 -16.19 15.57
CA ALA A 26 43.30 -16.97 15.61
C ALA A 26 44.20 -16.52 14.46
N ALA A 27 45.26 -15.86 14.81
CA ALA A 27 46.43 -15.58 13.96
C ALA A 27 47.33 -16.81 13.93
N LEU A 28 47.93 -17.04 12.75
CA LEU A 28 49.19 -17.72 12.44
C LEU A 28 49.15 -18.02 10.93
N GLY A 29 49.91 -17.43 10.02
CA GLY A 29 51.38 -17.51 9.97
C GLY A 29 51.78 -18.58 8.95
N GLY A 30 52.20 -18.20 7.73
CA GLY A 30 52.74 -19.17 6.78
C GLY A 30 52.95 -18.59 5.37
N LEU A 31 54.17 -18.17 5.11
CA LEU A 31 54.71 -17.79 3.81
C LEU A 31 54.54 -18.87 2.72
N CYS A 32 54.29 -18.48 1.48
CA CYS A 32 55.14 -18.87 0.37
C CYS A 32 54.95 -17.99 -0.88
N GLN A 33 56.08 -17.59 -1.43
CA GLN A 33 56.29 -16.81 -2.65
C GLN A 33 55.97 -17.64 -3.90
N SER A 34 55.54 -17.03 -4.99
CA SER A 34 56.34 -16.89 -6.19
C SER A 34 55.55 -16.44 -7.43
N HIS A 35 56.12 -15.41 -8.03
CA HIS A 35 56.30 -15.11 -9.47
C HIS A 35 55.16 -14.71 -10.40
N THR A 36 55.13 -13.40 -10.59
CA THR A 36 55.35 -12.66 -11.85
C THR A 36 54.93 -13.30 -13.19
N ARG A 37 54.04 -12.63 -13.94
CA ARG A 37 54.38 -12.11 -15.27
C ARG A 37 53.36 -11.07 -15.75
N MET A 38 53.91 -9.91 -16.11
CA MET A 38 53.29 -8.83 -16.87
C MET A 38 53.03 -9.24 -18.32
N ALA A 39 51.98 -8.69 -18.91
CA ALA A 39 51.87 -8.14 -20.27
C ALA A 39 50.59 -7.30 -20.31
N GLY A 40 50.65 -6.18 -20.51
CA GLY A 40 50.62 -4.91 -21.11
C GLY A 40 50.04 -4.96 -22.52
N ILE A 41 48.82 -4.36 -22.68
CA ILE A 41 48.37 -3.92 -24.03
C ILE A 41 47.74 -2.52 -23.84
N GLN A 42 48.26 -1.64 -24.70
CA GLN A 42 48.06 -0.21 -24.73
C GLN A 42 46.70 0.23 -25.30
N ARG A 43 46.34 1.43 -24.89
CA ARG A 43 45.35 2.36 -25.44
C ARG A 43 45.26 2.41 -26.96
N ALA A 44 44.05 2.49 -27.49
CA ALA A 44 43.76 3.24 -28.68
C ALA A 44 42.49 4.04 -28.52
N ALA A 45 42.66 5.33 -28.36
CA ALA A 45 41.61 6.36 -28.51
C ALA A 45 41.26 6.50 -29.99
N ARG A 46 40.02 6.47 -30.34
CA ARG A 46 39.55 7.04 -31.61
C ARG A 46 38.47 8.07 -31.34
N GLN A 47 38.85 9.30 -31.58
CA GLN A 47 37.97 10.43 -31.84
C GLN A 47 37.08 10.15 -33.04
N SER A 48 35.80 10.46 -32.94
CA SER A 48 34.92 10.59 -34.08
C SER A 48 34.21 11.92 -34.02
N THR A 49 34.45 12.69 -35.02
CA THR A 49 34.06 14.06 -35.31
C THR A 49 32.59 14.19 -35.65
N CYS A 50 31.97 15.22 -35.10
CA CYS A 50 30.66 15.75 -35.51
C CYS A 50 30.70 16.34 -36.92
N LEU A 51 29.70 16.09 -37.73
CA LEU A 51 29.33 16.86 -38.90
C LEU A 51 27.85 17.27 -38.84
N PRO A 52 27.49 18.48 -39.29
CA PRO A 52 26.19 19.09 -39.08
C PRO A 52 25.19 18.81 -40.21
N LEU A 53 23.90 18.79 -39.86
CA LEU A 53 22.74 18.70 -40.74
C LEU A 53 22.48 20.02 -41.48
N PRO A 54 22.02 20.01 -42.75
CA PRO A 54 21.60 21.22 -43.45
C PRO A 54 20.12 21.55 -43.23
N ARG A 55 19.89 22.87 -43.15
CA ARG A 55 18.58 23.53 -43.12
C ARG A 55 17.95 23.61 -44.49
N SER A 56 16.63 23.70 -44.46
CA SER A 56 15.69 24.30 -45.42
C SER A 56 15.00 23.37 -46.41
N PHE A 57 13.65 23.38 -46.27
CA PHE A 57 12.77 23.80 -47.38
C PHE A 57 11.37 24.13 -46.82
N ARG A 58 11.03 25.42 -46.91
CA ARG A 58 9.64 25.91 -46.81
C ARG A 58 9.01 25.77 -48.21
N HIS A 59 7.81 25.17 -48.25
CA HIS A 59 6.88 25.48 -49.34
C HIS A 59 5.48 25.76 -48.77
N ARG A 60 5.05 26.97 -49.00
CA ARG A 60 3.65 27.42 -48.99
C ARG A 60 3.01 26.87 -50.28
N VAL A 61 1.84 26.28 -50.12
CA VAL A 61 0.84 26.27 -51.20
C VAL A 61 -0.52 26.61 -50.60
N SER A 62 -1.06 27.71 -51.10
CA SER A 62 -2.44 28.18 -50.93
C SER A 62 -3.25 27.68 -52.10
N THR A 63 -4.49 27.18 -51.86
CA THR A 63 -5.64 27.44 -52.77
C THR A 63 -6.95 26.83 -52.28
N ARG A 64 -7.89 27.69 -52.04
CA ARG A 64 -9.27 27.86 -52.53
C ARG A 64 -10.20 26.66 -52.75
N PHE A 65 -11.31 26.73 -51.98
CA PHE A 65 -12.72 26.58 -52.34
C PHE A 65 -13.19 25.56 -53.40
N LEU A 66 -14.11 24.72 -52.93
CA LEU A 66 -15.47 24.65 -53.53
C LEU A 66 -16.44 23.92 -52.57
N SER A 67 -17.58 24.57 -52.38
CA SER A 67 -18.74 24.16 -51.59
C SER A 67 -19.52 23.06 -52.31
N GLN A 68 -20.02 22.08 -51.59
CA GLN A 68 -21.32 21.45 -51.90
C GLN A 68 -21.97 20.95 -50.62
N THR A 69 -23.22 21.33 -50.50
CA THR A 69 -24.17 21.10 -49.44
C THR A 69 -24.70 19.65 -49.45
N ALA A 70 -24.72 19.04 -48.26
CA ALA A 70 -25.63 17.93 -47.97
C ALA A 70 -26.12 18.05 -46.54
N SER A 71 -27.40 18.05 -46.38
CA SER A 71 -28.20 18.25 -45.17
C SER A 71 -28.07 17.13 -44.18
N SER A 72 -27.80 17.45 -42.90
CA SER A 72 -27.89 16.56 -41.74
C SER A 72 -29.11 16.85 -40.89
N PRO A 73 -29.65 15.89 -40.13
CA PRO A 73 -30.84 16.10 -39.32
C PRO A 73 -30.52 16.89 -38.04
N GLU A 74 -31.40 17.80 -37.72
CA GLU A 74 -31.39 18.73 -36.58
C GLU A 74 -31.34 17.98 -35.22
N SER A 75 -30.30 18.23 -34.46
CA SER A 75 -30.35 18.05 -33.00
C SER A 75 -31.00 19.27 -32.41
N THR A 76 -32.20 19.13 -31.86
CA THR A 76 -32.99 20.18 -31.20
C THR A 76 -32.25 20.65 -29.94
N SER A 77 -31.41 21.67 -30.07
CA SER A 77 -31.02 22.51 -28.95
C SER A 77 -32.17 23.45 -28.58
N LEU A 78 -32.62 23.42 -27.33
CA LEU A 78 -33.59 24.35 -26.79
C LEU A 78 -33.15 25.79 -27.08
N SER A 79 -34.05 26.62 -27.60
CA SER A 79 -33.77 28.05 -27.80
C SER A 79 -33.45 28.72 -26.46
N ASN A 80 -32.68 29.77 -26.48
CA ASN A 80 -32.29 30.50 -25.24
C ASN A 80 -33.51 30.98 -24.44
N GLU A 81 -34.60 31.27 -25.10
CA GLU A 81 -35.89 31.64 -24.47
C GLU A 81 -36.54 30.43 -23.78
N ALA A 82 -36.57 29.27 -24.43
CA ALA A 82 -37.10 28.03 -23.84
C ALA A 82 -36.26 27.54 -22.64
N ARG A 83 -34.96 27.78 -22.69
CA ARG A 83 -34.01 27.46 -21.58
C ARG A 83 -34.25 28.36 -20.37
N GLN A 84 -34.43 29.67 -20.57
CA GLN A 84 -34.75 30.62 -19.51
C GLN A 84 -36.12 30.35 -18.88
N GLU A 85 -37.09 29.97 -19.69
CA GLU A 85 -38.43 29.60 -19.18
C GLU A 85 -38.38 28.34 -18.32
N LEU A 86 -37.59 27.35 -18.72
CA LEU A 86 -37.41 26.10 -17.98
C LEU A 86 -36.65 26.33 -16.65
N GLU A 87 -35.61 27.16 -16.65
CA GLU A 87 -34.85 27.59 -15.45
C GLU A 87 -35.76 28.35 -14.47
N SER A 88 -36.67 29.18 -14.98
CA SER A 88 -37.67 29.90 -14.17
C SER A 88 -38.67 28.93 -13.51
N LYS A 89 -39.16 27.92 -14.25
CA LYS A 89 -40.06 26.87 -13.73
C LYS A 89 -39.36 26.01 -12.67
N ILE A 90 -38.09 25.63 -12.88
CA ILE A 90 -37.29 24.89 -11.91
C ILE A 90 -37.11 25.68 -10.60
N LYS A 91 -36.86 26.97 -10.71
CA LYS A 91 -36.70 27.85 -9.54
C LYS A 91 -38.02 27.99 -8.77
N ALA A 92 -39.14 28.28 -9.46
CA ALA A 92 -40.45 28.41 -8.83
C ALA A 92 -40.89 27.12 -8.12
N LYS A 93 -40.64 25.94 -8.74
CA LYS A 93 -40.95 24.65 -8.14
C LYS A 93 -40.09 24.36 -6.94
N GLY A 94 -38.76 24.71 -6.99
CA GLY A 94 -37.87 24.60 -5.87
C GLY A 94 -38.27 25.45 -4.67
N ASP A 95 -38.74 26.68 -4.91
CA ASP A 95 -39.19 27.59 -3.86
C ASP A 95 -40.55 27.10 -3.26
N ALA A 96 -41.45 26.55 -4.06
CA ALA A 96 -42.71 25.94 -3.58
C ALA A 96 -42.41 24.70 -2.67
N ILE A 97 -41.51 23.84 -3.06
CA ILE A 97 -41.08 22.68 -2.21
C ILE A 97 -40.45 23.15 -0.89
N ARG A 98 -39.73 24.28 -0.92
CA ARG A 98 -39.13 24.86 0.29
C ARG A 98 -40.22 25.38 1.24
N ALA A 99 -41.20 26.11 0.73
CA ALA A 99 -42.35 26.61 1.50
C ALA A 99 -43.14 25.43 2.13
N MET A 100 -43.45 24.38 1.36
CA MET A 100 -44.15 23.20 1.86
C MET A 100 -43.34 22.46 2.97
N LYS A 101 -42.03 22.51 2.93
CA LYS A 101 -41.16 21.96 4.00
C LYS A 101 -41.19 22.83 5.25
N GLU A 102 -41.23 24.15 5.11
CA GLU A 102 -41.36 25.09 6.21
C GLU A 102 -42.72 24.99 6.88
N ASP A 103 -43.77 24.67 6.13
CA ASP A 103 -45.15 24.42 6.60
C ASP A 103 -45.34 23.02 7.21
N GLY A 104 -44.29 22.19 7.29
CA GLY A 104 -44.29 20.89 7.97
C GLY A 104 -45.01 19.76 7.20
N VAL A 105 -45.15 19.86 5.89
CA VAL A 105 -45.77 18.84 5.03
C VAL A 105 -44.95 17.53 5.04
N SER A 106 -45.62 16.38 5.12
CA SER A 106 -44.97 15.07 5.26
C SER A 106 -44.08 14.71 4.05
N LYS A 107 -43.05 13.86 4.27
CA LYS A 107 -42.17 13.39 3.19
C LYS A 107 -42.92 12.64 2.07
N GLN A 108 -44.05 12.01 2.39
CA GLN A 108 -44.85 11.28 1.41
C GLN A 108 -45.61 12.25 0.48
N ASP A 109 -46.09 13.35 1.00
CA ASP A 109 -46.81 14.37 0.23
C ASP A 109 -45.85 15.27 -0.57
N LEU A 110 -44.59 15.38 -0.15
CA LEU A 110 -43.53 16.08 -0.89
C LEU A 110 -42.96 15.29 -2.07
N ALA A 111 -43.06 13.97 -2.05
CA ALA A 111 -42.45 13.09 -3.05
C ALA A 111 -42.87 13.37 -4.49
N PRO A 112 -44.18 13.62 -4.83
CA PRO A 112 -44.57 13.96 -6.18
C PRO A 112 -43.96 15.27 -6.68
N HIS A 113 -43.89 16.29 -5.83
CA HIS A 113 -43.33 17.61 -6.17
C HIS A 113 -41.81 17.57 -6.38
N VAL A 114 -41.13 16.70 -5.67
CA VAL A 114 -39.68 16.45 -5.87
C VAL A 114 -39.43 15.70 -7.17
N ALA A 115 -40.30 14.72 -7.52
CA ALA A 115 -40.20 13.99 -8.78
C ALA A 115 -40.39 14.93 -10.00
N GLU A 116 -41.37 15.82 -9.95
CA GLU A 116 -41.63 16.82 -11.00
C GLU A 116 -40.44 17.82 -11.13
N LEU A 117 -39.83 18.23 -10.03
CA LEU A 117 -38.61 19.08 -10.06
C LEU A 117 -37.42 18.37 -10.72
N LEU A 118 -37.28 17.07 -10.49
CA LEU A 118 -36.21 16.26 -11.11
C LEU A 118 -36.46 16.08 -12.62
N GLU A 119 -37.71 15.93 -13.02
CA GLU A 119 -38.08 15.82 -14.42
C GLU A 119 -37.82 17.13 -15.19
N LEU A 120 -38.16 18.28 -14.63
CA LEU A 120 -37.83 19.60 -15.19
C LEU A 120 -36.31 19.81 -15.30
N LYS A 121 -35.54 19.35 -14.33
CA LYS A 121 -34.05 19.39 -14.39
C LYS A 121 -33.50 18.47 -15.47
N SER A 122 -34.06 17.29 -15.68
CA SER A 122 -33.61 16.37 -16.73
C SER A 122 -33.87 16.90 -18.15
N GLN A 123 -34.86 17.77 -18.31
CA GLN A 123 -35.14 18.46 -19.57
C GLN A 123 -34.15 19.58 -19.88
N LEU A 124 -33.54 20.16 -18.82
CA LEU A 124 -32.51 21.19 -18.98
C LEU A 124 -31.11 20.61 -19.33
N ASP A 125 -30.80 19.39 -18.84
CA ASP A 125 -29.50 18.75 -19.02
C ASP A 125 -29.65 17.23 -19.24
N PRO A 126 -29.82 16.75 -20.49
CA PRO A 126 -30.10 15.34 -20.77
C PRO A 126 -28.93 14.37 -20.46
N LEU A 127 -27.77 14.84 -19.97
CA LEU A 127 -26.57 14.03 -19.69
C LEU A 127 -26.33 13.72 -18.19
N SER A 128 -27.22 14.13 -17.27
CA SER A 128 -26.96 13.97 -15.81
C SER A 128 -27.87 12.98 -15.07
N SER A 129 -28.32 11.90 -15.69
CA SER A 129 -29.13 10.88 -15.01
C SER A 129 -28.28 9.68 -14.59
N SER A 130 -27.59 9.76 -13.42
CA SER A 130 -27.37 8.61 -12.52
C SER A 130 -26.66 9.04 -11.23
N SER A 131 -27.42 9.26 -10.13
CA SER A 131 -26.91 9.05 -8.76
C SER A 131 -28.03 9.18 -7.72
N PRO A 132 -28.05 8.36 -6.67
CA PRO A 132 -29.11 8.38 -5.66
C PRO A 132 -28.89 9.45 -4.57
N ALA A 133 -29.99 9.76 -3.87
CA ALA A 133 -30.28 10.94 -3.07
C ALA A 133 -29.41 11.19 -1.82
N PRO A 134 -29.30 12.45 -1.37
CA PRO A 134 -28.47 12.85 -0.26
C PRO A 134 -29.21 12.97 1.08
N THR A 135 -28.47 12.70 2.14
CA THR A 135 -28.86 12.90 3.53
C THR A 135 -28.60 14.36 3.98
N THR A 136 -29.46 14.82 4.82
CA THR A 136 -29.67 16.17 5.36
C THR A 136 -28.45 16.81 6.02
N THR A 137 -28.19 18.08 5.71
CA THR A 137 -27.25 18.95 6.48
C THR A 137 -28.00 20.14 7.10
N GLN A 138 -27.73 20.40 8.36
CA GLN A 138 -28.20 21.56 9.11
C GLN A 138 -27.38 22.83 8.78
N LYS A 139 -28.08 23.98 8.79
CA LYS A 139 -27.55 25.30 8.43
C LYS A 139 -26.88 26.01 9.62
N ALA A 140 -25.77 26.69 9.34
CA ALA A 140 -25.32 27.88 10.06
C ALA A 140 -25.35 29.10 9.13
N LYS A 141 -25.60 30.29 9.70
CA LYS A 141 -25.88 31.57 9.03
C LYS A 141 -24.63 32.22 8.39
N PRO A 142 -24.82 33.09 7.39
CA PRO A 142 -23.71 33.67 6.66
C PRO A 142 -23.23 35.02 7.23
N ASP A 143 -21.95 35.26 7.19
CA ASP A 143 -21.38 36.59 7.17
C ASP A 143 -20.38 36.77 6.02
N THR A 144 -20.37 37.97 5.54
CA THR A 144 -20.00 38.62 4.31
C THR A 144 -18.54 38.48 3.82
N LYS A 145 -18.40 38.28 2.48
CA LYS A 145 -17.34 38.74 1.55
C LYS A 145 -15.88 38.35 1.82
N GLN A 146 -15.37 37.44 0.99
CA GLN A 146 -14.38 37.83 -0.03
C GLN A 146 -14.04 36.64 -0.94
N THR A 147 -14.12 36.87 -2.24
CA THR A 147 -13.62 36.03 -3.29
C THR A 147 -12.11 35.87 -3.20
N LYS A 148 -11.65 34.63 -3.05
CA LYS A 148 -10.54 34.02 -3.79
C LYS A 148 -10.46 32.55 -3.44
N SER A 149 -10.47 31.77 -4.48
CA SER A 149 -10.17 30.38 -4.67
C SER A 149 -8.98 29.86 -3.85
N ASP A 150 -8.91 28.59 -3.79
CA ASP A 150 -7.93 27.73 -3.15
C ASP A 150 -8.21 27.58 -1.65
N THR A 151 -9.01 26.56 -1.33
CA THR A 151 -9.04 25.97 -0.01
C THR A 151 -7.62 25.54 0.34
N GLU A 152 -6.91 26.36 1.12
CA GLU A 152 -5.79 25.90 1.93
C GLU A 152 -6.39 24.76 2.79
N GLU A 153 -6.16 23.50 2.37
CA GLU A 153 -6.49 22.36 3.19
C GLU A 153 -5.77 22.53 4.52
N SER A 154 -6.54 22.63 5.60
CA SER A 154 -5.98 22.92 6.92
C SER A 154 -4.98 21.82 7.31
N ASP A 155 -3.85 22.22 7.90
CA ASP A 155 -2.83 21.33 8.49
C ASP A 155 -3.33 20.54 9.71
N TYR A 156 -4.63 20.49 9.91
CA TYR A 156 -5.27 19.82 11.03
C TYR A 156 -5.41 18.33 10.75
N ILE A 157 -5.11 17.50 11.76
CA ILE A 157 -5.35 16.07 11.78
C ILE A 157 -6.58 15.82 12.65
N THR A 158 -7.61 15.21 12.07
CA THR A 158 -8.82 14.78 12.80
C THR A 158 -8.42 13.73 13.85
N SER A 159 -9.00 13.76 15.04
CA SER A 159 -8.73 12.73 16.04
C SER A 159 -9.23 11.35 15.60
N ARG A 160 -8.49 10.28 15.92
CA ARG A 160 -8.87 8.89 15.68
C ARG A 160 -10.23 8.53 16.28
N SER A 161 -10.52 9.08 17.47
CA SER A 161 -11.78 8.86 18.18
C SER A 161 -12.96 9.62 17.58
N GLU A 162 -12.70 10.71 16.83
CA GLU A 162 -13.73 11.47 16.14
C GLU A 162 -14.12 10.79 14.80
N ASN A 163 -13.12 10.46 13.98
CA ASN A 163 -13.32 9.77 12.70
C ASN A 163 -12.03 9.11 12.21
N TYR A 164 -11.91 7.80 12.42
CA TYR A 164 -10.73 7.02 12.09
C TYR A 164 -10.36 7.06 10.59
N SER A 165 -11.37 7.00 9.71
CA SER A 165 -11.13 7.06 8.26
C SER A 165 -10.62 8.42 7.81
N LYS A 166 -11.13 9.51 8.39
CA LYS A 166 -10.68 10.87 8.09
C LYS A 166 -9.28 11.11 8.67
N TRP A 167 -9.04 10.67 9.92
CA TRP A 167 -7.72 10.69 10.53
C TRP A 167 -6.65 10.03 9.63
N TYR A 168 -6.95 8.85 9.10
CA TYR A 168 -6.04 8.13 8.22
C TYR A 168 -5.67 8.95 6.96
N ASN A 169 -6.66 9.57 6.31
CA ASN A 169 -6.43 10.40 5.14
C ASN A 169 -5.69 11.69 5.51
N ASP A 170 -5.99 12.31 6.66
CA ASP A 170 -5.29 13.50 7.15
C ASP A 170 -3.81 13.20 7.43
N ILE A 171 -3.47 12.04 8.03
CA ILE A 171 -2.07 11.60 8.22
C ILE A 171 -1.34 11.53 6.88
N ILE A 172 -1.94 10.90 5.87
CA ILE A 172 -1.29 10.75 4.55
C ILE A 172 -0.99 12.10 3.93
N ARG A 173 -1.94 13.03 3.98
CA ARG A 173 -1.83 14.38 3.42
C ARG A 173 -0.85 15.25 4.21
N VAL A 174 -1.05 15.37 5.52
CA VAL A 174 -0.31 16.29 6.39
C VAL A 174 1.15 15.87 6.60
N CYS A 175 1.43 14.55 6.56
CA CYS A 175 2.78 14.02 6.69
C CYS A 175 3.52 13.85 5.35
N ASP A 176 3.00 14.42 4.25
CA ASP A 176 3.61 14.39 2.92
C ASP A 176 3.84 12.97 2.37
N LEU A 177 2.91 12.04 2.55
CA LEU A 177 3.09 10.66 2.11
C LEU A 177 2.62 10.45 0.67
N ALA A 178 1.43 10.91 0.33
CA ALA A 178 0.85 10.77 -1.00
C ALA A 178 -0.27 11.79 -1.25
N GLU A 179 -0.58 12.00 -2.53
CA GLU A 179 -1.68 12.83 -3.01
C GLU A 179 -2.46 12.13 -4.12
N PRO A 180 -3.76 12.41 -4.29
CA PRO A 180 -4.51 11.92 -5.45
C PRO A 180 -3.92 12.44 -6.76
N SER A 181 -3.82 11.59 -7.77
CA SER A 181 -3.49 12.02 -9.12
C SER A 181 -4.76 12.44 -9.89
N PRO A 182 -4.65 13.08 -11.06
CA PRO A 182 -5.79 13.34 -11.94
C PRO A 182 -6.51 12.07 -12.41
N VAL A 183 -5.84 10.92 -12.36
CA VAL A 183 -6.43 9.61 -12.69
C VAL A 183 -7.06 9.02 -11.45
N ARG A 184 -8.37 8.81 -11.48
CA ARG A 184 -9.13 8.29 -10.34
C ARG A 184 -8.53 6.97 -9.82
N GLY A 185 -8.29 6.92 -8.52
CA GLY A 185 -7.78 5.72 -7.85
C GLY A 185 -6.27 5.53 -7.95
N CYS A 186 -5.56 6.35 -8.74
CA CYS A 186 -4.11 6.38 -8.78
C CYS A 186 -3.58 7.51 -7.90
N MET A 187 -2.46 7.28 -7.22
CA MET A 187 -1.86 8.25 -6.31
C MET A 187 -0.46 8.64 -6.76
N VAL A 188 -0.09 9.89 -6.46
CA VAL A 188 1.31 10.33 -6.46
C VAL A 188 1.87 10.02 -5.07
N ILE A 189 2.81 9.09 -4.97
CA ILE A 189 3.55 8.85 -3.74
C ILE A 189 4.64 9.92 -3.65
N LYS A 190 4.56 10.77 -2.61
CA LYS A 190 5.50 11.88 -2.40
C LYS A 190 6.86 11.38 -1.89
N PRO A 191 7.91 12.20 -1.93
CA PRO A 191 9.27 11.76 -1.56
C PRO A 191 9.37 11.13 -0.17
N TRP A 192 8.60 11.60 0.83
CA TRP A 192 8.63 11.03 2.17
C TRP A 192 7.98 9.64 2.20
N GLY A 193 6.83 9.48 1.56
CA GLY A 193 6.18 8.17 1.41
C GLY A 193 7.02 7.19 0.59
N MET A 194 7.64 7.66 -0.50
CA MET A 194 8.53 6.83 -1.33
C MET A 194 9.78 6.38 -0.55
N SER A 195 10.34 7.27 0.29
CA SER A 195 11.49 6.92 1.12
C SER A 195 11.17 5.83 2.15
N ILE A 196 9.92 5.77 2.66
CA ILE A 196 9.47 4.66 3.53
C ILE A 196 9.38 3.36 2.72
N TRP A 197 8.80 3.42 1.51
CA TRP A 197 8.73 2.27 0.61
C TRP A 197 10.13 1.72 0.27
N ASP A 198 11.09 2.60 0.02
CA ASP A 198 12.48 2.20 -0.27
C ASP A 198 13.13 1.45 0.90
N GLN A 199 12.83 1.80 2.17
CA GLN A 199 13.32 1.03 3.31
C GLN A 199 12.69 -0.38 3.34
N ILE A 200 11.38 -0.49 3.10
CA ILE A 200 10.68 -1.78 3.02
C ILE A 200 11.24 -2.62 1.88
N ARG A 201 11.40 -2.02 0.71
CA ARG A 201 11.96 -2.65 -0.47
C ARG A 201 13.36 -3.18 -0.23
N ASN A 202 14.25 -2.37 0.33
CA ASN A 202 15.67 -2.73 0.52
C ASN A 202 15.84 -3.88 1.51
N ASP A 203 15.11 -3.87 2.63
CA ASP A 203 15.14 -4.97 3.60
C ASP A 203 14.57 -6.25 3.00
N LEU A 204 13.41 -6.17 2.37
CA LEU A 204 12.76 -7.33 1.76
C LEU A 204 13.56 -7.89 0.57
N ASP A 205 14.17 -7.05 -0.26
CA ASP A 205 15.00 -7.48 -1.40
C ASP A 205 16.22 -8.28 -0.93
N ALA A 206 16.80 -7.87 0.20
CA ALA A 206 17.90 -8.62 0.82
C ALA A 206 17.44 -10.00 1.29
N ARG A 207 16.30 -10.09 1.97
CA ARG A 207 15.71 -11.36 2.44
C ARG A 207 15.33 -12.29 1.28
N ILE A 208 14.75 -11.75 0.21
CA ILE A 208 14.36 -12.49 -0.99
C ILE A 208 15.59 -13.08 -1.67
N LYS A 209 16.69 -12.32 -1.78
CA LYS A 209 17.96 -12.80 -2.33
C LYS A 209 18.61 -13.85 -1.46
N GLU A 210 18.55 -13.70 -0.13
CA GLU A 210 19.03 -14.72 0.81
C GLU A 210 18.23 -16.02 0.70
N HIS A 211 16.92 -15.92 0.38
CA HIS A 211 16.08 -17.06 0.06
C HIS A 211 16.39 -17.71 -1.30
N GLY A 212 17.29 -17.10 -2.11
CA GLY A 212 17.79 -17.62 -3.37
C GLY A 212 16.98 -17.20 -4.60
N ALA A 213 16.09 -16.21 -4.49
CA ALA A 213 15.40 -15.66 -5.64
C ALA A 213 16.19 -14.50 -6.28
N GLU A 214 16.19 -14.44 -7.61
CA GLU A 214 16.87 -13.40 -8.38
C GLU A 214 15.89 -12.39 -8.95
N ASN A 215 16.30 -11.11 -8.98
CA ASN A 215 15.48 -10.06 -9.55
C ASN A 215 15.43 -10.15 -11.07
N ALA A 216 14.22 -10.17 -11.63
CA ALA A 216 13.95 -10.07 -13.05
C ALA A 216 12.99 -8.90 -13.33
N TYR A 217 12.82 -8.54 -14.60
CA TYR A 217 11.83 -7.56 -15.04
C TYR A 217 11.03 -8.11 -16.20
N PHE A 218 9.70 -8.07 -16.08
CA PHE A 218 8.76 -8.49 -17.09
C PHE A 218 7.97 -7.29 -17.62
N PRO A 219 7.56 -7.30 -18.91
CA PRO A 219 6.85 -6.20 -19.53
C PRO A 219 5.54 -5.84 -18.83
N LEU A 220 5.20 -4.54 -18.87
CA LEU A 220 3.95 -4.00 -18.32
C LEU A 220 2.72 -4.54 -19.08
N LEU A 221 2.84 -4.72 -20.39
CA LEU A 221 1.75 -5.09 -21.28
C LEU A 221 1.72 -6.60 -21.51
N ILE A 222 0.56 -7.20 -21.34
CA ILE A 222 0.29 -8.62 -21.52
C ILE A 222 -0.70 -8.78 -22.67
N PRO A 223 -0.46 -9.64 -23.69
CA PRO A 223 -1.46 -9.96 -24.69
C PRO A 223 -2.75 -10.52 -24.06
N LYS A 224 -3.92 -10.03 -24.46
CA LYS A 224 -5.22 -10.51 -23.95
C LYS A 224 -5.35 -12.03 -24.10
N SER A 225 -4.81 -12.58 -25.19
CA SER A 225 -4.77 -14.01 -25.48
C SER A 225 -4.06 -14.85 -24.40
N PHE A 226 -3.13 -14.27 -23.62
CA PHE A 226 -2.45 -14.99 -22.53
C PHE A 226 -3.36 -15.18 -21.32
N LEU A 227 -4.17 -14.19 -20.98
CA LEU A 227 -5.15 -14.33 -19.89
C LEU A 227 -6.20 -15.41 -20.19
N SER A 228 -6.55 -15.59 -21.44
CA SER A 228 -7.55 -16.58 -21.86
C SER A 228 -7.08 -18.04 -21.76
N LYS A 229 -5.79 -18.30 -21.47
CA LYS A 229 -5.25 -19.66 -21.34
C LYS A 229 -5.55 -20.30 -19.99
N GLU A 230 -5.80 -19.52 -18.97
CA GLU A 230 -6.08 -19.99 -17.62
C GLU A 230 -7.44 -19.41 -17.19
N ALA A 231 -8.50 -20.25 -17.23
CA ALA A 231 -9.88 -19.81 -17.06
C ALA A 231 -10.20 -19.26 -15.67
N GLU A 232 -9.65 -19.86 -14.61
CA GLU A 232 -9.88 -19.42 -13.22
C GLU A 232 -9.23 -18.06 -12.97
N HIS A 233 -8.07 -17.82 -13.58
CA HIS A 233 -7.38 -16.53 -13.51
C HIS A 233 -8.17 -15.42 -14.21
N VAL A 234 -8.80 -15.74 -15.35
CA VAL A 234 -9.71 -14.83 -16.06
C VAL A 234 -10.88 -14.40 -15.18
N ASP A 235 -11.55 -15.34 -14.55
CA ASP A 235 -12.70 -15.05 -13.69
C ASP A 235 -12.33 -14.14 -12.51
N GLY A 236 -11.13 -14.28 -11.96
CA GLY A 236 -10.64 -13.45 -10.87
C GLY A 236 -10.30 -12.01 -11.26
N PHE A 237 -9.73 -11.78 -12.46
CA PHE A 237 -9.17 -10.47 -12.85
C PHE A 237 -9.88 -9.77 -14.01
N ALA A 238 -10.71 -10.46 -14.81
CA ALA A 238 -11.30 -9.90 -16.03
C ALA A 238 -12.10 -8.61 -15.79
N LYS A 239 -12.71 -8.45 -14.62
CA LYS A 239 -13.54 -7.29 -14.26
C LYS A 239 -12.73 -6.04 -13.89
N GLU A 240 -11.44 -6.18 -13.63
CA GLU A 240 -10.57 -5.13 -13.09
C GLU A 240 -9.39 -4.78 -14.02
N CYS A 241 -9.39 -5.27 -15.26
CA CYS A 241 -8.31 -5.04 -16.21
C CYS A 241 -8.46 -3.70 -16.93
N ALA A 242 -7.35 -2.96 -17.06
CA ALA A 242 -7.21 -1.86 -18.00
C ALA A 242 -6.71 -2.39 -19.35
N VAL A 243 -7.43 -2.08 -20.42
CA VAL A 243 -7.17 -2.62 -21.77
C VAL A 243 -6.62 -1.54 -22.69
N VAL A 244 -5.52 -1.83 -23.39
CA VAL A 244 -4.94 -0.99 -24.45
C VAL A 244 -5.36 -1.55 -25.79
N THR A 245 -6.16 -0.76 -26.52
CA THR A 245 -6.77 -1.18 -27.79
C THR A 245 -6.11 -0.53 -29.02
N HIS A 246 -5.41 0.60 -28.84
CA HIS A 246 -4.79 1.37 -29.92
C HIS A 246 -3.36 1.74 -29.54
N HIS A 247 -2.48 1.85 -30.55
CA HIS A 247 -1.07 2.21 -30.34
C HIS A 247 -0.72 3.64 -30.77
N ARG A 248 -1.70 4.43 -31.26
CA ARG A 248 -1.49 5.79 -31.76
C ARG A 248 -2.71 6.67 -31.47
N LEU A 249 -2.46 7.97 -31.32
CA LEU A 249 -3.49 9.01 -31.25
C LEU A 249 -3.49 9.80 -32.56
N THR A 250 -4.67 10.32 -32.94
CA THR A 250 -4.87 11.27 -34.05
C THR A 250 -5.71 12.45 -33.59
N VAL A 251 -5.76 13.50 -34.42
CA VAL A 251 -6.60 14.67 -34.16
C VAL A 251 -8.03 14.35 -34.61
N ASP A 252 -9.00 14.60 -33.74
CA ASP A 252 -10.41 14.47 -34.09
C ASP A 252 -10.79 15.55 -35.11
N THR A 253 -11.10 15.12 -36.32
CA THR A 253 -11.56 15.97 -37.43
C THR A 253 -13.08 15.98 -37.57
N THR A 254 -13.80 15.21 -36.76
CA THR A 254 -15.26 15.15 -36.78
C THR A 254 -15.87 16.42 -36.20
N GLU A 255 -17.07 16.81 -36.73
CA GLU A 255 -17.78 17.93 -36.17
C GLU A 255 -18.38 17.53 -34.82
N GLY A 256 -18.04 18.25 -33.77
CA GLY A 256 -18.52 17.97 -32.42
C GLY A 256 -17.75 18.70 -31.32
N PRO A 257 -18.10 18.49 -30.06
CA PRO A 257 -17.49 19.20 -28.92
C PRO A 257 -15.99 18.87 -28.74
N ASN A 258 -15.52 17.77 -29.31
CA ASN A 258 -14.12 17.31 -29.22
C ASN A 258 -13.29 17.64 -30.48
N LYS A 259 -13.86 18.40 -31.46
CA LYS A 259 -13.16 18.78 -32.70
C LYS A 259 -11.80 19.43 -32.42
N GLY A 260 -10.75 18.88 -32.96
CA GLY A 260 -9.37 19.32 -32.72
C GLY A 260 -8.70 18.72 -31.47
N GLY A 261 -9.44 17.92 -30.68
CA GLY A 261 -8.88 17.14 -29.58
C GLY A 261 -8.16 15.87 -30.08
N LEU A 262 -7.52 15.14 -29.14
CA LEU A 262 -6.86 13.86 -29.44
C LEU A 262 -7.84 12.71 -29.19
N ILE A 263 -7.94 11.81 -30.17
CA ILE A 263 -8.68 10.55 -30.06
C ILE A 263 -7.77 9.36 -30.40
N ALA A 264 -8.17 8.17 -29.97
CA ALA A 264 -7.52 6.95 -30.45
C ALA A 264 -7.68 6.87 -31.97
N ASP A 265 -6.57 6.62 -32.70
CA ASP A 265 -6.59 6.55 -34.15
C ASP A 265 -7.26 5.24 -34.58
N PRO A 266 -8.41 5.29 -35.29
CA PRO A 266 -9.11 4.07 -35.71
C PRO A 266 -8.27 3.13 -36.64
N GLU A 267 -7.27 3.68 -37.36
CA GLU A 267 -6.37 2.89 -38.18
C GLU A 267 -5.23 2.21 -37.41
N ALA A 268 -5.14 2.51 -36.11
CA ALA A 268 -4.10 2.02 -35.22
C ALA A 268 -4.65 1.07 -34.12
N GLU A 269 -5.81 0.47 -34.34
CA GLU A 269 -6.37 -0.57 -33.49
C GLU A 269 -5.47 -1.81 -33.50
N LEU A 270 -5.26 -2.41 -32.35
CA LEU A 270 -4.45 -3.63 -32.19
C LEU A 270 -5.30 -4.86 -32.53
N GLU A 271 -4.78 -5.76 -33.34
CA GLU A 271 -5.42 -7.04 -33.63
C GLU A 271 -5.64 -7.90 -32.38
N ASP A 272 -4.65 -7.97 -31.49
CA ASP A 272 -4.77 -8.57 -30.14
C ASP A 272 -4.59 -7.45 -29.11
N PRO A 273 -5.65 -6.98 -28.47
CA PRO A 273 -5.57 -5.96 -27.42
C PRO A 273 -4.61 -6.37 -26.31
N LEU A 274 -3.93 -5.38 -25.73
CA LEU A 274 -3.01 -5.58 -24.63
C LEU A 274 -3.66 -5.19 -23.31
N ILE A 275 -3.21 -5.83 -22.23
CA ILE A 275 -3.69 -5.57 -20.88
C ILE A 275 -2.54 -4.99 -20.07
N ILE A 276 -2.80 -3.91 -19.36
CA ILE A 276 -1.87 -3.45 -18.33
C ILE A 276 -1.93 -4.48 -17.19
N ARG A 277 -0.81 -5.08 -16.85
CA ARG A 277 -0.74 -6.23 -15.94
C ARG A 277 -1.47 -5.97 -14.60
N PRO A 278 -2.47 -6.78 -14.24
CA PRO A 278 -3.02 -6.81 -12.88
C PRO A 278 -2.16 -7.68 -11.95
N THR A 279 -1.40 -8.59 -12.53
CA THR A 279 -0.41 -9.52 -11.96
C THR A 279 0.37 -10.13 -13.12
N SER A 280 1.48 -10.81 -12.89
CA SER A 280 2.40 -11.21 -13.97
C SER A 280 2.50 -12.71 -14.21
N GLU A 281 1.69 -13.56 -13.54
CA GLU A 281 1.76 -15.04 -13.68
C GLU A 281 1.80 -15.46 -15.15
N THR A 282 0.84 -15.00 -15.95
CA THR A 282 0.70 -15.45 -17.35
C THR A 282 1.92 -15.10 -18.21
N MET A 283 2.52 -13.93 -17.99
CA MET A 283 3.74 -13.53 -18.69
C MET A 283 4.94 -14.35 -18.21
N ILE A 284 5.07 -14.55 -16.90
CA ILE A 284 6.20 -15.26 -16.29
C ILE A 284 6.19 -16.72 -16.68
N TRP A 285 5.04 -17.39 -16.60
CA TRP A 285 4.91 -18.79 -16.98
C TRP A 285 5.15 -19.04 -18.45
N ASN A 286 4.79 -18.08 -19.33
CA ASN A 286 5.15 -18.15 -20.75
C ASN A 286 6.67 -18.08 -20.97
N MET A 287 7.42 -17.40 -20.08
CA MET A 287 8.89 -17.36 -20.14
C MET A 287 9.51 -18.58 -19.46
N PHE A 288 8.94 -19.10 -18.39
CA PHE A 288 9.39 -20.33 -17.73
C PHE A 288 9.39 -21.52 -18.69
N LYS A 289 8.42 -21.59 -19.60
CA LYS A 289 8.42 -22.58 -20.69
C LYS A 289 9.71 -22.62 -21.51
N LYS A 290 10.40 -21.48 -21.63
CA LYS A 290 11.65 -21.37 -22.39
C LYS A 290 12.88 -21.57 -21.52
N TRP A 291 12.78 -21.31 -20.22
CA TRP A 291 13.91 -21.33 -19.30
C TRP A 291 14.09 -22.67 -18.61
N ILE A 292 13.00 -23.44 -18.46
CA ILE A 292 13.00 -24.74 -17.78
C ILE A 292 13.00 -25.84 -18.87
N VAL A 293 14.01 -26.69 -18.85
CA VAL A 293 14.18 -27.81 -19.74
C VAL A 293 14.39 -29.11 -18.97
N SER A 294 15.14 -29.06 -17.88
CA SER A 294 15.55 -30.21 -17.09
C SER A 294 15.43 -29.96 -15.58
N HIS A 295 15.47 -31.03 -14.79
CA HIS A 295 15.49 -30.96 -13.34
C HIS A 295 16.62 -30.09 -12.77
N ARG A 296 17.69 -29.82 -13.56
CA ARG A 296 18.83 -28.99 -13.14
C ARG A 296 18.50 -27.50 -13.15
N ASP A 297 17.45 -27.11 -13.85
CA ASP A 297 16.97 -25.73 -13.91
C ASP A 297 16.03 -25.40 -12.72
N LEU A 298 15.75 -26.39 -11.86
CA LEU A 298 14.82 -26.29 -10.73
C LEU A 298 15.55 -26.42 -9.37
N PRO A 299 15.12 -25.69 -8.31
CA PRO A 299 14.04 -24.71 -8.37
C PRO A 299 14.46 -23.43 -9.09
N LEU A 300 13.60 -22.91 -9.96
CA LEU A 300 13.75 -21.58 -10.54
C LEU A 300 12.97 -20.59 -9.70
N LYS A 301 13.63 -19.55 -9.17
CA LYS A 301 13.03 -18.55 -8.30
C LYS A 301 13.31 -17.14 -8.84
N VAL A 302 12.29 -16.40 -9.20
CA VAL A 302 12.41 -15.01 -9.68
C VAL A 302 11.56 -14.06 -8.87
N ASN A 303 12.04 -12.84 -8.74
CA ASN A 303 11.35 -11.74 -8.07
C ASN A 303 11.29 -10.53 -9.00
N GLN A 304 10.21 -9.75 -8.94
CA GLN A 304 10.13 -8.48 -9.65
C GLN A 304 9.58 -7.39 -8.72
N TRP A 305 10.22 -6.21 -8.79
CA TRP A 305 9.71 -4.97 -8.22
C TRP A 305 9.05 -4.17 -9.34
N ALA A 306 7.75 -3.95 -9.21
CA ALA A 306 6.95 -3.40 -10.30
C ALA A 306 5.73 -2.63 -9.79
N ASN A 307 5.01 -2.02 -10.72
CA ASN A 307 3.64 -1.57 -10.55
C ASN A 307 2.67 -2.54 -11.21
N VAL A 308 1.46 -2.58 -10.72
CA VAL A 308 0.32 -3.28 -11.33
C VAL A 308 -0.90 -2.39 -11.31
N MET A 309 -1.87 -2.68 -12.18
CA MET A 309 -3.12 -1.93 -12.26
C MET A 309 -4.32 -2.86 -12.13
N ARG A 310 -5.16 -2.58 -11.14
CA ARG A 310 -6.45 -3.24 -10.89
C ARG A 310 -7.50 -2.16 -10.79
N TRP A 311 -8.48 -2.11 -11.68
CA TRP A 311 -9.45 -1.04 -11.77
C TRP A 311 -10.42 -1.05 -10.57
N GLU A 312 -9.95 -0.49 -9.45
CA GLU A 312 -10.67 -0.48 -8.17
C GLU A 312 -11.74 0.62 -8.14
N MET A 313 -12.96 0.25 -7.77
CA MET A 313 -14.08 1.18 -7.69
C MET A 313 -14.14 1.96 -6.38
N ARG A 314 -13.63 1.38 -5.27
CA ARG A 314 -13.66 1.95 -3.91
C ARG A 314 -12.24 2.12 -3.38
N THR A 315 -11.60 3.17 -3.83
CA THR A 315 -10.18 3.41 -3.51
C THR A 315 -9.99 3.96 -2.10
N ARG A 316 -8.90 3.50 -1.46
CA ARG A 316 -8.35 4.05 -0.21
C ARG A 316 -6.84 4.17 -0.36
N PRO A 317 -6.23 5.32 -0.08
CA PRO A 317 -4.80 5.53 -0.23
C PRO A 317 -3.97 4.42 0.42
N PHE A 318 -2.95 3.91 -0.26
CA PHE A 318 -2.08 2.77 0.08
C PHE A 318 -2.78 1.42 0.29
N LEU A 319 -4.00 1.38 0.79
CA LEU A 319 -4.71 0.14 1.13
C LEU A 319 -5.35 -0.51 -0.09
N ARG A 320 -5.99 0.29 -0.93
CA ARG A 320 -6.76 -0.16 -2.08
C ARG A 320 -6.75 0.94 -3.16
N THR A 321 -5.83 0.86 -4.10
CA THR A 321 -5.64 1.83 -5.18
C THR A 321 -5.69 1.13 -6.53
N SER A 322 -6.04 1.87 -7.59
CA SER A 322 -6.09 1.29 -8.93
C SER A 322 -4.71 0.96 -9.46
N GLU A 323 -3.70 1.77 -9.16
CA GLU A 323 -2.30 1.48 -9.41
C GLU A 323 -1.54 1.45 -8.08
N PHE A 324 -0.62 0.51 -7.92
CA PHE A 324 0.23 0.42 -6.74
C PHE A 324 1.57 -0.23 -7.06
N LEU A 325 2.58 0.12 -6.28
CA LEU A 325 3.87 -0.56 -6.28
C LEU A 325 3.79 -1.82 -5.42
N TRP A 326 4.45 -2.85 -5.88
CA TRP A 326 4.53 -4.10 -5.15
C TRP A 326 5.82 -4.87 -5.46
N GLN A 327 5.97 -5.95 -4.75
CA GLN A 327 6.88 -7.03 -5.05
C GLN A 327 6.03 -8.27 -5.37
N GLU A 328 6.39 -8.98 -6.41
CA GLU A 328 5.86 -10.28 -6.74
C GLU A 328 7.00 -11.25 -7.01
N GLY A 329 6.93 -12.43 -6.39
CA GLY A 329 7.85 -13.50 -6.65
C GLY A 329 7.13 -14.69 -7.26
N HIS A 330 7.82 -15.42 -8.11
CA HIS A 330 7.28 -16.60 -8.79
C HIS A 330 8.35 -17.67 -8.85
N THR A 331 7.94 -18.90 -8.53
CA THR A 331 8.89 -20.01 -8.51
C THR A 331 8.34 -21.24 -9.22
N ALA A 332 9.24 -22.07 -9.71
CA ALA A 332 8.93 -23.38 -10.25
C ALA A 332 9.79 -24.45 -9.57
N HIS A 333 9.18 -25.56 -9.20
CA HIS A 333 9.77 -26.65 -8.45
C HIS A 333 9.53 -28.00 -9.11
N ALA A 334 10.42 -28.95 -8.84
CA ALA A 334 10.27 -30.33 -9.31
C ALA A 334 9.22 -31.13 -8.51
N THR A 335 8.92 -30.75 -7.26
CA THR A 335 8.01 -31.47 -6.38
C THR A 335 7.02 -30.54 -5.70
N ALA A 336 5.86 -31.08 -5.32
CA ALA A 336 4.83 -30.37 -4.58
C ALA A 336 5.34 -29.93 -3.20
N GLU A 337 6.05 -30.82 -2.51
CA GLU A 337 6.58 -30.56 -1.18
C GLU A 337 7.56 -29.39 -1.18
N GLY A 338 8.43 -29.32 -2.22
CA GLY A 338 9.37 -28.19 -2.39
C GLY A 338 8.65 -26.87 -2.62
N ALA A 339 7.58 -26.87 -3.42
CA ALA A 339 6.78 -25.68 -3.68
C ALA A 339 5.96 -25.24 -2.44
N ILE A 340 5.33 -26.16 -1.73
CA ILE A 340 4.60 -25.86 -0.48
C ILE A 340 5.56 -25.28 0.57
N GLN A 341 6.75 -25.86 0.72
CA GLN A 341 7.75 -25.36 1.67
C GLN A 341 8.21 -23.95 1.30
N ASP A 342 8.50 -23.70 0.03
CA ASP A 342 8.87 -22.36 -0.47
C ASP A 342 7.79 -21.32 -0.18
N SER A 343 6.52 -21.68 -0.38
CA SER A 343 5.39 -20.79 -0.06
C SER A 343 5.33 -20.44 1.42
N LYS A 344 5.62 -21.39 2.32
CA LYS A 344 5.65 -21.19 3.77
C LYS A 344 6.87 -20.37 4.20
N ASP A 345 8.04 -20.68 3.64
CA ASP A 345 9.27 -19.94 3.93
C ASP A 345 9.15 -18.46 3.56
N MET A 346 8.55 -18.16 2.41
CA MET A 346 8.31 -16.76 2.01
C MET A 346 7.25 -16.06 2.88
N LEU A 347 6.23 -16.78 3.34
CA LEU A 347 5.29 -16.22 4.32
C LEU A 347 6.00 -15.86 5.63
N ASP A 348 6.96 -16.68 6.06
CA ASP A 348 7.78 -16.42 7.25
C ASP A 348 8.67 -15.20 7.05
N GLN A 349 9.29 -15.01 5.86
CA GLN A 349 10.04 -13.80 5.54
C GLN A 349 9.16 -12.54 5.62
N TYR A 350 7.91 -12.60 5.16
CA TYR A 350 6.98 -11.48 5.28
C TYR A 350 6.57 -11.20 6.74
N ALA A 351 6.36 -12.24 7.53
CA ALA A 351 6.04 -12.09 8.95
C ALA A 351 7.24 -11.50 9.72
N GLU A 352 8.45 -11.92 9.39
CA GLU A 352 9.69 -11.37 9.96
C GLU A 352 9.93 -9.92 9.55
N LEU A 353 9.71 -9.58 8.27
CA LEU A 353 9.76 -8.19 7.80
C LEU A 353 8.81 -7.29 8.62
N CYS A 354 7.55 -7.73 8.79
CA CYS A 354 6.57 -6.98 9.58
C CYS A 354 7.01 -6.82 11.03
N ARG A 355 7.53 -7.88 11.68
CA ARG A 355 8.01 -7.86 13.05
C ARG A 355 9.26 -6.99 13.22
N ASP A 356 10.29 -7.25 12.41
CA ASP A 356 11.63 -6.73 12.64
C ASP A 356 11.80 -5.30 12.14
N LEU A 357 11.28 -5.00 10.93
CA LEU A 357 11.39 -3.68 10.32
C LEU A 357 10.24 -2.76 10.72
N LEU A 358 8.99 -3.27 10.61
CA LEU A 358 7.78 -2.46 10.76
C LEU A 358 7.24 -2.46 12.21
N ALA A 359 7.75 -3.29 13.10
CA ALA A 359 7.24 -3.50 14.46
C ALA A 359 5.73 -3.91 14.49
N ILE A 360 5.26 -4.61 13.47
CA ILE A 360 3.87 -5.05 13.31
C ILE A 360 3.79 -6.57 13.57
N PRO A 361 3.12 -7.01 14.65
CA PRO A 361 2.82 -8.42 14.85
C PRO A 361 1.74 -8.88 13.87
N VAL A 362 1.90 -10.07 13.29
CA VAL A 362 0.96 -10.65 12.33
C VAL A 362 0.57 -12.07 12.69
N ILE A 363 -0.62 -12.49 12.26
CA ILE A 363 -1.12 -13.86 12.37
C ILE A 363 -0.91 -14.54 11.03
N LYS A 364 -0.15 -15.65 11.02
CA LYS A 364 0.03 -16.50 9.83
C LYS A 364 -1.10 -17.52 9.74
N GLY A 365 -1.60 -17.78 8.55
CA GLY A 365 -2.62 -18.81 8.35
C GLY A 365 -2.92 -19.08 6.88
N ALA A 366 -3.71 -20.13 6.63
CA ALA A 366 -4.24 -20.45 5.32
C ALA A 366 -5.59 -19.76 5.09
N LYS A 367 -5.87 -19.36 3.86
CA LYS A 367 -7.19 -18.85 3.44
C LYS A 367 -8.23 -19.97 3.35
N SER A 368 -9.49 -19.63 3.58
CA SER A 368 -10.59 -20.53 3.25
C SER A 368 -10.63 -20.79 1.73
N PRO A 369 -11.22 -21.91 1.26
CA PRO A 369 -11.35 -22.16 -0.18
C PRO A 369 -12.03 -21.02 -0.95
N SER A 370 -12.97 -20.31 -0.34
CA SER A 370 -13.71 -19.18 -0.94
C SER A 370 -12.86 -17.91 -1.08
N GLU A 371 -11.78 -17.76 -0.31
CA GLU A 371 -10.95 -16.55 -0.26
C GLU A 371 -9.53 -16.83 -0.85
N ARG A 372 -9.31 -17.96 -1.52
CA ARG A 372 -8.05 -18.29 -2.18
C ARG A 372 -7.81 -17.39 -3.40
N PHE A 373 -6.55 -17.24 -3.74
CA PHE A 373 -6.16 -16.63 -5.00
C PHE A 373 -6.62 -17.49 -6.18
N ALA A 374 -7.15 -16.87 -7.23
CA ALA A 374 -7.64 -17.55 -8.42
C ALA A 374 -6.51 -18.36 -9.10
N GLY A 375 -6.71 -19.66 -9.29
CA GLY A 375 -5.73 -20.60 -9.82
C GLY A 375 -4.75 -21.19 -8.80
N ALA A 376 -4.90 -20.88 -7.49
CA ALA A 376 -4.08 -21.47 -6.42
C ALA A 376 -4.79 -22.65 -5.74
N GLU A 377 -4.05 -23.73 -5.50
CA GLU A 377 -4.52 -24.84 -4.67
C GLU A 377 -4.57 -24.46 -3.19
N GLU A 378 -3.57 -23.69 -2.72
CA GLU A 378 -3.55 -23.12 -1.37
C GLU A 378 -3.05 -21.67 -1.38
N THR A 379 -3.61 -20.86 -0.50
CA THR A 379 -3.19 -19.48 -0.26
C THR A 379 -2.88 -19.27 1.21
N PHE A 380 -1.66 -18.87 1.51
CA PHE A 380 -1.22 -18.46 2.83
C PHE A 380 -1.22 -16.94 2.95
N THR A 381 -1.45 -16.45 4.16
CA THR A 381 -1.56 -15.01 4.42
C THR A 381 -0.95 -14.62 5.76
N ILE A 382 -0.53 -13.37 5.86
CA ILE A 382 -0.27 -12.69 7.11
C ILE A 382 -1.34 -11.63 7.34
N GLU A 383 -2.01 -11.68 8.49
CA GLU A 383 -3.08 -10.77 8.87
C GLU A 383 -2.65 -9.92 10.06
N ALA A 384 -2.77 -8.60 9.96
CA ALA A 384 -2.48 -7.67 11.05
C ALA A 384 -3.78 -7.06 11.60
N LEU A 385 -3.79 -6.67 12.88
CA LEU A 385 -4.90 -5.98 13.51
C LEU A 385 -4.60 -4.48 13.60
N MET A 386 -5.47 -3.67 13.02
CA MET A 386 -5.36 -2.21 13.05
C MET A 386 -5.97 -1.63 14.33
N GLN A 387 -5.68 -0.36 14.64
CA GLN A 387 -6.16 0.31 15.87
C GLN A 387 -7.68 0.37 15.99
N ASN A 388 -8.40 0.33 14.86
CA ASN A 388 -9.86 0.30 14.85
C ASN A 388 -10.45 -1.12 14.97
N GLY A 389 -9.65 -2.13 15.26
CA GLY A 389 -10.12 -3.50 15.41
C GLY A 389 -10.37 -4.26 14.11
N TRP A 390 -10.08 -3.69 12.95
CA TRP A 390 -10.22 -4.36 11.66
C TRP A 390 -8.93 -5.08 11.25
N ALA A 391 -9.09 -6.19 10.54
CA ALA A 391 -7.97 -6.90 9.95
C ALA A 391 -7.44 -6.21 8.70
N LEU A 392 -6.14 -6.33 8.49
CA LEU A 392 -5.49 -5.97 7.23
C LEU A 392 -4.61 -7.12 6.75
N GLN A 393 -4.95 -7.67 5.58
CA GLN A 393 -4.09 -8.61 4.88
C GLN A 393 -2.81 -7.89 4.44
N SER A 394 -1.68 -8.29 5.00
CA SER A 394 -0.41 -7.59 4.87
C SER A 394 0.57 -8.25 3.89
N GLY A 395 0.32 -9.50 3.50
CA GLY A 395 1.09 -10.24 2.52
C GLY A 395 0.46 -11.60 2.24
N THR A 396 0.73 -12.16 1.06
CA THR A 396 0.23 -13.49 0.65
C THR A 396 1.32 -14.30 -0.02
N SER A 397 1.20 -15.62 0.12
CA SER A 397 2.00 -16.60 -0.58
C SER A 397 1.09 -17.74 -1.05
N HIS A 398 1.21 -18.10 -2.31
CA HIS A 398 0.30 -19.03 -2.99
C HIS A 398 1.06 -20.27 -3.43
N PHE A 399 0.52 -21.44 -3.11
CA PHE A 399 0.87 -22.68 -3.76
C PHE A 399 -0.07 -22.84 -4.96
N LEU A 400 0.47 -22.70 -6.17
CA LEU A 400 -0.27 -22.71 -7.43
C LEU A 400 -0.52 -24.15 -7.95
N GLY A 401 0.04 -25.16 -7.28
CA GLY A 401 0.00 -26.50 -7.80
C GLY A 401 0.67 -26.61 -9.17
N GLN A 402 0.02 -27.31 -10.10
CA GLN A 402 0.46 -27.47 -11.49
C GLN A 402 -0.41 -26.70 -12.51
N SER A 403 -1.37 -25.88 -12.05
CA SER A 403 -2.36 -25.22 -12.92
C SER A 403 -1.71 -24.39 -14.00
N PHE A 404 -0.82 -23.46 -13.61
CA PHE A 404 -0.09 -22.60 -14.57
C PHE A 404 0.94 -23.39 -15.38
N GLY A 405 1.61 -24.38 -14.77
CA GLY A 405 2.53 -25.27 -15.48
C GLY A 405 1.84 -25.93 -16.68
N LYS A 406 0.68 -26.51 -16.44
CA LYS A 406 -0.14 -27.16 -17.49
C LYS A 406 -0.72 -26.17 -18.51
N ALA A 407 -1.25 -25.03 -18.05
CA ALA A 407 -1.85 -24.02 -18.92
C ALA A 407 -0.83 -23.41 -19.91
N PHE A 408 0.45 -23.34 -19.53
CA PHE A 408 1.53 -22.79 -20.34
C PHE A 408 2.49 -23.86 -20.88
N ASP A 409 2.20 -25.16 -20.70
CA ASP A 409 3.04 -26.29 -21.13
C ASP A 409 4.48 -26.21 -20.60
N VAL A 410 4.64 -25.89 -19.31
CA VAL A 410 5.95 -25.82 -18.64
C VAL A 410 6.27 -27.17 -18.06
N THR A 411 7.15 -27.91 -18.72
CA THR A 411 7.59 -29.24 -18.31
C THR A 411 9.10 -29.30 -18.20
N PHE A 412 9.61 -30.26 -17.44
CA PHE A 412 11.03 -30.54 -17.30
C PHE A 412 11.30 -32.04 -17.48
N GLN A 413 12.50 -32.36 -17.92
CA GLN A 413 12.97 -33.73 -17.93
C GLN A 413 13.58 -34.08 -16.58
N ASP A 414 13.03 -35.12 -15.93
CA ASP A 414 13.58 -35.63 -14.66
C ASP A 414 14.90 -36.39 -14.84
N ALA A 415 15.46 -36.90 -13.75
CA ALA A 415 16.75 -37.60 -13.76
C ALA A 415 16.69 -38.92 -14.57
N GLU A 416 15.50 -39.52 -14.69
CA GLU A 416 15.21 -40.74 -15.42
C GLU A 416 14.87 -40.49 -16.90
N GLY A 417 14.84 -39.21 -17.35
CA GLY A 417 14.56 -38.84 -18.71
C GLY A 417 13.07 -38.71 -19.05
N LYS A 418 12.17 -38.75 -18.05
CA LYS A 418 10.72 -38.60 -18.22
C LYS A 418 10.32 -37.15 -18.12
N GLN A 419 9.33 -36.73 -18.91
CA GLN A 419 8.73 -35.40 -18.83
C GLN A 419 7.76 -35.32 -17.65
N GLN A 420 7.91 -34.26 -16.84
CA GLN A 420 7.10 -33.95 -15.67
C GLN A 420 6.60 -32.52 -15.76
N ASP A 421 5.38 -32.24 -15.26
CA ASP A 421 4.88 -30.89 -15.06
C ASP A 421 5.53 -30.26 -13.83
N VAL A 422 5.86 -28.98 -13.88
CA VAL A 422 6.41 -28.24 -12.74
C VAL A 422 5.33 -27.86 -11.73
N TRP A 423 5.73 -27.72 -10.46
CA TRP A 423 4.92 -27.17 -9.39
C TRP A 423 5.28 -25.71 -9.18
N GLY A 424 4.29 -24.85 -8.99
CA GLY A 424 4.49 -23.42 -8.93
C GLY A 424 4.10 -22.76 -7.63
N THR A 425 4.77 -21.63 -7.34
CA THR A 425 4.34 -20.71 -6.28
C THR A 425 4.32 -19.28 -6.81
N SER A 426 3.52 -18.43 -6.17
CA SER A 426 3.65 -16.97 -6.28
C SER A 426 3.45 -16.32 -4.90
N TRP A 427 4.11 -15.18 -4.67
CA TRP A 427 4.05 -14.50 -3.39
C TRP A 427 4.28 -13.00 -3.56
N GLY A 428 3.61 -12.19 -2.72
CA GLY A 428 3.65 -10.75 -2.90
C GLY A 428 3.24 -9.91 -1.70
N VAL A 429 3.84 -8.70 -1.66
CA VAL A 429 3.48 -7.60 -0.77
C VAL A 429 3.50 -6.28 -1.54
N SER A 430 2.75 -5.30 -1.09
CA SER A 430 2.59 -4.02 -1.79
C SER A 430 2.80 -2.82 -0.85
N THR A 431 2.69 -1.63 -1.41
CA THR A 431 2.62 -0.37 -0.65
C THR A 431 1.51 -0.33 0.40
N ARG A 432 0.63 -1.34 0.46
CA ARG A 432 -0.32 -1.56 1.56
C ARG A 432 0.37 -1.62 2.93
N LEU A 433 1.62 -2.07 2.99
CA LEU A 433 2.41 -2.08 4.22
C LEU A 433 2.64 -0.69 4.80
N ILE A 434 2.65 0.38 3.98
CA ILE A 434 2.68 1.76 4.47
C ILE A 434 1.36 2.09 5.19
N GLY A 435 0.23 1.66 4.62
CA GLY A 435 -1.07 1.79 5.27
C GLY A 435 -1.14 1.04 6.61
N ALA A 436 -0.61 -0.20 6.65
CA ALA A 436 -0.48 -0.98 7.87
C ALA A 436 0.34 -0.23 8.93
N LEU A 437 1.48 0.33 8.54
CA LEU A 437 2.38 1.10 9.40
C LEU A 437 1.66 2.30 10.04
N ILE A 438 0.95 3.10 9.23
CA ILE A 438 0.16 4.24 9.70
C ILE A 438 -0.88 3.78 10.72
N MET A 439 -1.70 2.79 10.36
CA MET A 439 -2.83 2.34 11.19
C MET A 439 -2.40 1.55 12.43
N THR A 440 -1.17 1.07 12.49
CA THR A 440 -0.65 0.37 13.67
C THR A 440 -0.02 1.32 14.67
N HIS A 441 0.73 2.32 14.22
CA HIS A 441 1.60 3.09 15.13
C HIS A 441 1.24 4.57 15.26
N SER A 442 0.65 5.20 14.22
CA SER A 442 0.42 6.64 14.21
C SER A 442 -0.63 7.09 15.23
N ASP A 443 -0.53 8.33 15.65
CA ASP A 443 -1.40 8.96 16.66
C ASP A 443 -2.07 10.25 16.13
N ASP A 444 -2.71 10.99 16.99
CA ASP A 444 -3.40 12.23 16.61
C ASP A 444 -2.46 13.42 16.38
N ALA A 445 -1.17 13.28 16.76
CA ALA A 445 -0.14 14.29 16.47
C ALA A 445 0.53 14.08 15.09
N GLY A 446 0.38 12.89 14.48
CA GLY A 446 0.96 12.59 13.18
C GLY A 446 1.45 11.16 13.02
N LEU A 447 2.36 10.98 12.07
CA LEU A 447 3.00 9.70 11.80
C LEU A 447 3.91 9.28 12.97
N VAL A 448 3.95 7.98 13.24
CA VAL A 448 4.92 7.34 14.14
C VAL A 448 5.64 6.25 13.36
N LEU A 449 6.95 6.40 13.19
CA LEU A 449 7.77 5.45 12.47
C LEU A 449 8.62 4.62 13.43
N PRO A 450 8.54 3.29 13.37
CA PRO A 450 9.56 2.43 13.97
C PRO A 450 10.95 2.82 13.46
N PRO A 451 11.96 2.92 14.33
CA PRO A 451 13.27 3.40 13.97
C PRO A 451 13.90 2.71 12.76
N ARG A 452 13.72 1.40 12.62
CA ARG A 452 14.35 0.63 11.54
C ARG A 452 13.81 0.99 10.15
N VAL A 453 12.50 1.28 10.03
CA VAL A 453 11.88 1.68 8.75
C VAL A 453 11.96 3.19 8.50
N ALA A 454 12.26 4.00 9.51
CA ALA A 454 12.33 5.46 9.37
C ALA A 454 13.41 5.88 8.35
N PRO A 455 13.06 6.69 7.32
CA PRO A 455 14.05 7.23 6.36
C PRO A 455 15.06 8.18 7.03
N VAL A 456 14.62 8.88 8.06
CA VAL A 456 15.43 9.69 8.98
C VAL A 456 15.17 9.16 10.37
N GLN A 457 16.21 8.61 11.01
CA GLN A 457 16.12 8.09 12.39
C GLN A 457 16.36 9.18 13.42
N VAL A 458 17.28 10.08 13.10
CA VAL A 458 17.66 11.20 13.96
C VAL A 458 17.61 12.50 13.16
N VAL A 459 16.86 13.47 13.64
CA VAL A 459 16.95 14.84 13.17
C VAL A 459 17.69 15.68 14.19
N VAL A 460 18.77 16.35 13.78
CA VAL A 460 19.50 17.30 14.61
C VAL A 460 19.03 18.71 14.24
N VAL A 461 18.54 19.46 15.22
CA VAL A 461 18.07 20.84 15.04
C VAL A 461 18.98 21.79 15.82
N PRO A 462 19.90 22.47 15.13
CA PRO A 462 20.75 23.47 15.77
C PRO A 462 19.93 24.73 16.17
N ILE A 463 20.18 25.25 17.36
CA ILE A 463 19.62 26.49 17.84
C ILE A 463 20.64 27.58 17.64
N PRO A 464 20.44 28.53 16.71
CA PRO A 464 21.46 29.52 16.37
C PRO A 464 21.76 30.44 17.56
N PRO A 465 23.02 30.86 17.74
CA PRO A 465 23.41 31.86 18.72
C PRO A 465 22.85 33.26 18.34
N LYS A 466 23.05 34.24 19.22
CA LYS A 466 22.73 35.64 18.90
C LYS A 466 23.55 36.12 17.68
N LYS A 467 22.99 37.05 16.90
CA LYS A 467 23.58 37.50 15.61
C LYS A 467 25.06 37.96 15.72
N ASN A 468 25.47 38.45 16.89
CA ASN A 468 26.82 38.98 17.11
C ASN A 468 27.75 38.02 17.86
N ASP A 469 27.34 36.77 18.07
CA ASP A 469 28.10 35.73 18.78
C ASP A 469 28.76 34.80 17.74
N GLU A 470 29.85 35.27 17.14
CA GLU A 470 30.58 34.51 16.12
C GLU A 470 31.32 33.31 16.71
N GLU A 471 31.92 33.49 17.93
CA GLU A 471 32.57 32.38 18.62
C GLU A 471 31.57 31.24 18.95
N GLY A 472 30.39 31.63 19.44
CA GLY A 472 29.32 30.69 19.71
C GLY A 472 28.83 29.96 18.44
N ARG A 473 28.84 30.61 17.27
CA ARG A 473 28.49 30.01 16.00
C ARG A 473 29.52 28.99 15.53
N ILE A 474 30.82 29.35 15.63
CA ILE A 474 31.91 28.43 15.30
C ILE A 474 31.89 27.20 16.21
N ALA A 475 31.74 27.41 17.52
CA ALA A 475 31.66 26.33 18.49
C ALA A 475 30.47 25.39 18.25
N LEU A 476 29.27 25.98 17.93
CA LEU A 476 28.08 25.20 17.59
C LEU A 476 28.29 24.37 16.32
N ASN A 477 28.85 24.93 15.27
CA ASN A 477 29.08 24.22 14.02
C ASN A 477 30.08 23.06 14.20
N ASN A 478 31.17 23.30 14.92
CA ASN A 478 32.15 22.23 15.20
C ASN A 478 31.52 21.09 16.00
N ALA A 479 30.74 21.40 17.05
CA ALA A 479 30.06 20.38 17.85
C ALA A 479 29.00 19.63 17.04
N LEU A 480 28.25 20.35 16.16
CA LEU A 480 27.26 19.76 15.25
C LEU A 480 27.91 18.78 14.27
N ASP A 481 29.00 19.20 13.63
CA ASP A 481 29.72 18.36 12.65
C ASP A 481 30.27 17.08 13.32
N THR A 482 30.83 17.21 14.52
CA THR A 482 31.31 16.06 15.31
C THR A 482 30.16 15.13 15.67
N LEU A 483 29.08 15.65 16.27
CA LEU A 483 27.91 14.86 16.65
C LEU A 483 27.30 14.12 15.44
N VAL A 484 27.15 14.80 14.31
CA VAL A 484 26.60 14.20 13.09
C VAL A 484 27.53 13.12 12.52
N ALA A 485 28.86 13.32 12.58
CA ALA A 485 29.83 12.32 12.16
C ALA A 485 29.77 11.07 13.05
N ASP A 486 29.68 11.23 14.37
CA ASP A 486 29.57 10.15 15.32
C ASP A 486 28.27 9.35 15.16
N LEU A 487 27.14 10.02 15.03
CA LEU A 487 25.84 9.38 14.76
C LEU A 487 25.86 8.58 13.45
N LYS A 488 26.42 9.16 12.37
CA LYS A 488 26.57 8.46 11.08
C LYS A 488 27.59 7.31 11.17
N GLY A 489 28.64 7.48 11.96
CA GLY A 489 29.65 6.44 12.25
C GLY A 489 29.05 5.22 12.94
N LYS A 490 27.95 5.38 13.68
CA LYS A 490 27.14 4.30 14.26
C LYS A 490 26.11 3.71 13.26
N GLY A 491 26.10 4.14 12.00
CA GLY A 491 25.17 3.66 10.97
C GLY A 491 23.78 4.30 11.00
N LEU A 492 23.57 5.38 11.77
CA LEU A 492 22.28 6.05 11.86
C LEU A 492 22.00 6.94 10.65
N LYS A 493 20.74 6.97 10.22
CA LYS A 493 20.22 7.86 9.16
C LYS A 493 19.91 9.23 9.76
N VAL A 494 20.85 10.18 9.62
CA VAL A 494 20.80 11.49 10.27
C VAL A 494 20.49 12.60 9.27
N LYS A 495 19.56 13.49 9.64
CA LYS A 495 19.25 14.74 8.95
C LYS A 495 19.56 15.92 9.87
N VAL A 496 20.26 16.93 9.36
CA VAL A 496 20.39 18.23 10.02
C VAL A 496 19.33 19.18 9.45
N ASP A 497 18.59 19.87 10.31
CA ASP A 497 17.66 20.94 9.90
C ASP A 497 18.20 22.30 10.33
N ASP A 498 19.03 22.86 9.48
CA ASP A 498 19.71 24.16 9.63
C ASP A 498 18.96 25.32 8.97
N ARG A 499 17.71 25.12 8.49
CA ARG A 499 16.91 26.19 7.86
C ARG A 499 16.75 27.38 8.81
N ASP A 500 17.39 28.51 8.52
CA ASP A 500 17.42 29.72 9.36
C ASP A 500 16.15 30.56 9.25
N TYR A 501 15.40 30.43 8.16
CA TYR A 501 14.13 31.10 7.88
C TYR A 501 12.93 30.42 8.57
N VAL A 502 13.11 29.23 9.17
CA VAL A 502 12.05 28.49 9.90
C VAL A 502 12.34 28.55 11.41
N ARG A 503 11.33 28.93 12.20
CA ARG A 503 11.46 28.93 13.67
C ARG A 503 11.62 27.49 14.20
N ASN A 504 12.46 27.31 15.24
CA ASN A 504 12.74 25.98 15.80
C ASN A 504 11.47 25.22 16.21
N GLY A 505 10.48 25.90 16.82
CA GLY A 505 9.20 25.27 17.16
C GLY A 505 8.46 24.69 15.94
N ALA A 506 8.50 25.37 14.80
CA ALA A 506 7.90 24.87 13.56
C ALA A 506 8.69 23.66 12.99
N LYS A 507 10.04 23.68 13.08
CA LYS A 507 10.87 22.52 12.73
C LYS A 507 10.54 21.30 13.61
N TYR A 508 10.41 21.53 14.93
CA TYR A 508 10.07 20.46 15.89
C TYR A 508 8.73 19.80 15.54
N PHE A 509 7.73 20.62 15.27
CA PHE A 509 6.40 20.17 14.91
C PHE A 509 6.37 19.44 13.56
N GLU A 510 7.10 19.94 12.55
CA GLU A 510 7.21 19.28 11.25
C GLU A 510 7.80 17.87 11.36
N TRP A 511 8.93 17.71 12.05
CA TRP A 511 9.59 16.43 12.21
C TRP A 511 8.83 15.46 13.11
N GLU A 512 8.13 15.98 14.11
CA GLU A 512 7.22 15.20 14.94
C GLU A 512 6.05 14.65 14.13
N ARG A 513 5.40 15.49 13.30
CA ARG A 513 4.36 15.05 12.36
C ARG A 513 4.86 14.00 11.39
N LYS A 514 6.04 14.17 10.83
CA LYS A 514 6.67 13.21 9.91
C LYS A 514 7.12 11.91 10.57
N GLY A 515 6.97 11.81 11.88
CA GLY A 515 7.23 10.59 12.64
C GLY A 515 8.70 10.25 12.83
N VAL A 516 9.60 11.23 12.77
CA VAL A 516 11.03 11.02 13.02
C VAL A 516 11.25 10.53 14.46
N PRO A 517 11.86 9.36 14.67
CA PRO A 517 11.94 8.69 15.97
C PRO A 517 12.64 9.51 17.06
N LEU A 518 13.76 10.16 16.72
CA LEU A 518 14.57 10.95 17.64
C LEU A 518 14.88 12.33 17.09
N ARG A 519 14.58 13.37 17.86
CA ARG A 519 15.05 14.74 17.64
C ARG A 519 16.13 15.09 18.65
N ILE A 520 17.25 15.62 18.16
CA ILE A 520 18.34 16.15 18.97
C ILE A 520 18.35 17.66 18.82
N GLU A 521 18.26 18.38 19.94
CA GLU A 521 18.37 19.82 20.00
C GLU A 521 19.78 20.19 20.50
N LEU A 522 20.45 21.12 19.82
CA LEU A 522 21.82 21.55 20.16
C LEU A 522 21.92 23.06 20.05
N GLY A 523 22.15 23.73 21.16
CA GLY A 523 22.33 25.18 21.21
C GLY A 523 23.66 25.59 21.85
N PRO A 524 23.99 26.92 21.86
CA PRO A 524 25.26 27.41 22.40
C PRO A 524 25.46 27.13 23.89
N ARG A 525 24.37 27.02 24.67
CA ARG A 525 24.45 26.66 26.10
C ARG A 525 24.77 25.19 26.26
N ASP A 526 24.19 24.35 25.40
CA ASP A 526 24.37 22.90 25.42
C ASP A 526 25.80 22.55 25.04
N VAL A 527 26.35 23.20 24.00
CA VAL A 527 27.76 23.07 23.57
C VAL A 527 28.71 23.46 24.70
N LYS A 528 28.46 24.58 25.39
CA LYS A 528 29.28 25.02 26.53
C LYS A 528 29.24 24.01 27.70
N GLY A 529 28.11 23.34 27.88
CA GLY A 529 27.90 22.30 28.90
C GLY A 529 28.39 20.91 28.46
N GLY A 530 28.84 20.73 27.21
CA GLY A 530 29.22 19.42 26.67
C GLY A 530 28.04 18.45 26.53
N VAL A 531 26.83 18.97 26.33
CA VAL A 531 25.59 18.18 26.28
C VAL A 531 24.74 18.51 25.04
N CYS A 532 23.77 17.65 24.76
CA CYS A 532 22.66 17.88 23.82
C CYS A 532 21.35 17.40 24.45
N VAL A 533 20.22 17.74 23.82
CA VAL A 533 18.89 17.39 24.36
C VAL A 533 18.19 16.44 23.38
N PHE A 534 17.81 15.27 23.88
CA PHE A 534 17.04 14.25 23.15
C PHE A 534 15.54 14.46 23.39
N LYS A 535 14.73 14.27 22.35
CA LYS A 535 13.28 14.12 22.43
C LYS A 535 12.84 13.02 21.49
N TYR A 536 12.39 11.93 22.06
CA TYR A 536 11.79 10.81 21.32
C TYR A 536 10.38 11.16 20.86
N ARG A 537 9.96 10.59 19.73
CA ARG A 537 8.62 10.81 19.16
C ARG A 537 7.51 10.24 20.04
N VAL A 538 7.74 9.05 20.60
CA VAL A 538 6.85 8.36 21.55
C VAL A 538 7.69 7.55 22.55
N GLY A 539 7.05 6.99 23.57
CA GLY A 539 7.68 6.08 24.54
C GLY A 539 8.44 6.76 25.69
N LYS A 540 8.89 8.00 25.49
CA LYS A 540 9.52 8.84 26.54
C LYS A 540 8.93 10.24 26.45
N GLU A 541 8.18 10.64 27.44
CA GLU A 541 7.45 11.94 27.43
C GLU A 541 8.38 13.11 27.66
N ASP A 542 9.40 12.96 28.51
CA ASP A 542 10.32 14.02 28.87
C ASP A 542 11.50 14.14 27.92
N LYS A 543 12.08 15.36 27.89
CA LYS A 543 13.36 15.61 27.25
C LYS A 543 14.48 15.06 28.13
N GLU A 544 15.48 14.42 27.50
CA GLU A 544 16.66 13.88 28.15
C GLU A 544 17.89 14.71 27.80
N THR A 545 18.65 15.15 28.80
CA THR A 545 19.96 15.80 28.58
C THR A 545 21.03 14.73 28.55
N VAL A 546 21.79 14.68 27.47
CA VAL A 546 22.79 13.65 27.16
C VAL A 546 24.16 14.29 26.92
N SER A 547 25.23 13.72 27.44
CA SER A 547 26.60 14.15 27.11
C SER A 547 26.86 13.97 25.62
N LEU A 548 27.54 14.95 24.99
CA LEU A 548 27.92 14.86 23.57
C LEU A 548 28.79 13.63 23.28
N ASP A 549 29.68 13.25 24.20
CA ASP A 549 30.55 12.08 24.04
C ASP A 549 29.79 10.75 24.03
N GLU A 550 28.64 10.68 24.68
CA GLU A 550 27.78 9.48 24.77
C GLU A 550 26.60 9.52 23.78
N ALA A 551 26.34 10.67 23.16
CA ALA A 551 25.12 10.93 22.42
C ALA A 551 24.88 9.90 21.29
N ALA A 552 25.91 9.54 20.53
CA ALA A 552 25.78 8.58 19.45
C ALA A 552 25.43 7.16 19.96
N THR A 553 26.02 6.73 21.06
CA THR A 553 25.75 5.41 21.66
C THR A 553 24.33 5.39 22.27
N LYS A 554 23.98 6.42 23.06
CA LYS A 554 22.63 6.53 23.63
C LYS A 554 21.52 6.69 22.58
N ALA A 555 21.84 7.29 21.42
CA ALA A 555 20.88 7.36 20.31
C ALA A 555 20.59 5.96 19.73
N VAL A 556 21.61 5.11 19.55
CA VAL A 556 21.42 3.72 19.10
C VAL A 556 20.58 2.95 20.12
N ASP A 557 20.98 2.95 21.38
CA ASP A 557 20.29 2.22 22.46
C ASP A 557 18.82 2.65 22.58
N GLY A 558 18.59 3.97 22.59
CA GLY A 558 17.22 4.51 22.71
C GLY A 558 16.34 4.27 21.48
N LEU A 559 16.93 4.17 20.27
CA LEU A 559 16.18 3.80 19.07
C LEU A 559 15.84 2.30 19.07
N ASP A 560 16.73 1.43 19.56
CA ASP A 560 16.41 0.00 19.71
C ASP A 560 15.34 -0.24 20.80
N GLU A 561 15.40 0.49 21.92
CA GLU A 561 14.34 0.50 22.95
C GLU A 561 13.01 0.93 22.33
N LEU A 562 12.98 2.00 21.52
CA LEU A 562 11.76 2.49 20.88
C LEU A 562 11.20 1.49 19.88
N GLN A 563 12.05 0.78 19.11
CA GLN A 563 11.62 -0.29 18.21
C GLN A 563 10.91 -1.40 19.00
N GLY A 564 11.50 -1.82 20.12
CA GLY A 564 10.92 -2.81 21.02
C GLY A 564 9.60 -2.34 21.64
N TYR A 565 9.54 -1.11 22.14
CA TYR A 565 8.33 -0.51 22.70
C TYR A 565 7.15 -0.53 21.72
N LEU A 566 7.37 -0.11 20.46
CA LEU A 566 6.33 -0.11 19.43
C LEU A 566 5.84 -1.51 19.10
N LEU A 567 6.74 -2.49 19.03
CA LEU A 567 6.38 -3.89 18.79
C LEU A 567 5.54 -4.46 19.93
N GLU A 568 5.95 -4.24 21.20
CA GLU A 568 5.21 -4.78 22.34
C GLU A 568 3.82 -4.12 22.47
N ALA A 569 3.71 -2.80 22.31
CA ALA A 569 2.41 -2.11 22.29
C ALA A 569 1.47 -2.65 21.20
N ALA A 570 2.00 -2.98 20.03
CA ALA A 570 1.21 -3.60 18.95
C ALA A 570 0.83 -5.06 19.26
N LYS A 571 1.70 -5.84 19.92
CA LYS A 571 1.40 -7.21 20.38
C LYS A 571 0.31 -7.21 21.46
N GLU A 572 0.37 -6.30 22.42
CA GLU A 572 -0.65 -6.16 23.44
C GLU A 572 -2.01 -5.83 22.83
N ARG A 573 -2.06 -4.92 21.85
CA ARG A 573 -3.28 -4.61 21.11
C ARG A 573 -3.81 -5.81 20.34
N LEU A 574 -2.95 -6.55 19.65
CA LEU A 574 -3.34 -7.77 18.92
C LEU A 574 -3.93 -8.80 19.90
N ALA A 575 -3.27 -9.05 21.02
CA ALA A 575 -3.72 -10.00 22.03
C ALA A 575 -5.06 -9.60 22.66
N ALA A 576 -5.25 -8.30 22.95
CA ALA A 576 -6.49 -7.77 23.49
C ALA A 576 -7.64 -7.76 22.46
N GLY A 577 -7.32 -7.62 21.18
CA GLY A 577 -8.28 -7.56 20.10
C GLY A 577 -8.75 -8.92 19.56
N ILE A 578 -8.29 -10.05 20.10
CA ILE A 578 -8.75 -11.38 19.69
C ILE A 578 -9.78 -11.93 20.69
N ASN A 579 -11.03 -12.03 20.24
CA ASN A 579 -12.12 -12.64 21.00
C ASN A 579 -12.08 -14.15 20.82
N LEU A 580 -11.87 -14.87 21.92
CA LEU A 580 -11.77 -16.33 21.94
C LEU A 580 -13.10 -16.99 22.19
N MET A 581 -13.46 -17.95 21.34
CA MET A 581 -14.61 -18.84 21.57
C MET A 581 -15.96 -18.12 21.73
N ALA A 582 -16.11 -16.95 21.10
CA ALA A 582 -17.39 -16.24 21.07
C ALA A 582 -18.49 -17.09 20.39
N THR A 583 -19.77 -16.89 20.78
CA THR A 583 -20.88 -17.43 19.99
C THR A 583 -21.11 -16.59 18.75
N TYR A 584 -21.84 -17.14 17.77
CA TYR A 584 -22.19 -16.40 16.55
C TYR A 584 -22.97 -15.13 16.86
N GLU A 585 -23.93 -15.22 17.78
CA GLU A 585 -24.75 -14.08 18.21
C GLU A 585 -23.92 -12.96 18.83
N GLN A 586 -22.93 -13.31 19.67
CA GLN A 586 -22.02 -12.34 20.28
C GLN A 586 -21.16 -11.62 19.21
N MET A 587 -20.64 -12.37 18.26
CA MET A 587 -19.88 -11.80 17.13
C MET A 587 -20.76 -10.89 16.29
N LYS A 588 -21.96 -11.35 15.90
CA LYS A 588 -22.90 -10.61 15.07
C LYS A 588 -23.32 -9.30 15.74
N GLU A 589 -23.75 -9.34 16.99
CA GLU A 589 -24.16 -8.15 17.76
C GLU A 589 -23.02 -7.11 17.84
N ALA A 590 -21.79 -7.54 18.09
CA ALA A 590 -20.65 -6.63 18.16
C ALA A 590 -20.33 -6.01 16.80
N LEU A 591 -20.38 -6.81 15.72
CA LEU A 591 -20.09 -6.33 14.37
C LEU A 591 -21.22 -5.47 13.77
N GLU A 592 -22.47 -5.68 14.16
CA GLU A 592 -23.59 -4.83 13.72
C GLU A 592 -23.48 -3.40 14.26
N LYS A 593 -22.85 -3.22 15.43
CA LYS A 593 -22.60 -1.91 16.06
C LYS A 593 -21.34 -1.22 15.54
N ASP A 594 -20.47 -1.97 14.82
CA ASP A 594 -19.18 -1.48 14.36
C ASP A 594 -19.31 -0.64 13.09
N GLU A 595 -18.83 0.58 13.10
CA GLU A 595 -18.73 1.47 11.96
C GLU A 595 -17.28 1.63 11.49
N ALA A 596 -17.08 1.77 10.19
CA ALA A 596 -15.73 1.92 9.59
C ALA A 596 -14.98 3.18 10.08
N SER A 597 -15.68 4.13 10.67
CA SER A 597 -15.14 5.36 11.24
C SER A 597 -14.79 5.24 12.73
N GLU A 598 -15.15 4.13 13.38
CA GLU A 598 -14.91 3.94 14.80
C GLU A 598 -13.46 3.60 15.10
N TYR A 599 -13.02 4.01 16.28
CA TYR A 599 -11.75 3.66 16.90
C TYR A 599 -11.99 2.66 18.03
N ASN A 600 -11.11 1.65 18.17
CA ASN A 600 -11.28 0.52 19.10
C ASN A 600 -12.54 -0.33 18.82
N GLY A 601 -12.73 -0.73 17.55
CA GLY A 601 -13.79 -1.63 17.14
C GLY A 601 -13.70 -3.05 17.73
N PRO A 602 -14.61 -3.95 17.34
CA PRO A 602 -14.87 -5.24 18.02
C PRO A 602 -13.73 -6.25 17.92
N GLY A 603 -12.74 -6.03 17.03
CA GLY A 603 -11.61 -6.93 16.87
C GLY A 603 -11.90 -8.17 16.03
N LEU A 604 -11.13 -9.24 16.29
CA LEU A 604 -11.16 -10.51 15.58
C LEU A 604 -11.76 -11.61 16.47
N TYR A 605 -12.31 -12.65 15.85
CA TYR A 605 -12.98 -13.76 16.53
C TYR A 605 -12.32 -15.08 16.15
N LEU A 606 -11.64 -15.71 17.08
CA LEU A 606 -11.05 -17.04 16.90
C LEU A 606 -11.99 -18.12 17.42
N VAL A 607 -12.63 -18.83 16.52
CA VAL A 607 -13.75 -19.73 16.79
C VAL A 607 -13.57 -21.09 16.11
N PRO A 608 -14.13 -22.19 16.67
CA PRO A 608 -14.17 -23.47 15.99
C PRO A 608 -15.14 -23.38 14.80
N TRP A 609 -14.69 -23.85 13.65
CA TRP A 609 -15.36 -23.72 12.37
C TRP A 609 -15.42 -25.07 11.63
N LYS A 610 -16.55 -25.36 11.01
CA LYS A 610 -16.63 -26.39 9.97
C LYS A 610 -16.46 -25.71 8.62
N CYS A 611 -15.47 -26.15 7.85
CA CYS A 611 -15.22 -25.58 6.52
C CYS A 611 -16.45 -25.83 5.62
N ASP A 612 -17.19 -24.76 5.34
CA ASP A 612 -18.43 -24.76 4.56
C ASP A 612 -18.61 -23.38 3.89
N ALA A 613 -18.50 -23.36 2.56
CA ALA A 613 -18.56 -22.13 1.77
C ALA A 613 -19.94 -21.43 1.83
N THR A 614 -21.02 -22.23 1.94
CA THR A 614 -22.38 -21.68 2.01
C THR A 614 -22.60 -20.93 3.32
N ASN A 615 -22.11 -21.48 4.43
CA ASN A 615 -22.20 -20.84 5.73
C ASN A 615 -21.26 -19.62 5.82
N GLU A 616 -20.09 -19.69 5.19
CA GLU A 616 -19.16 -18.55 5.09
C GLU A 616 -19.82 -17.35 4.38
N GLU A 617 -20.47 -17.57 3.23
CA GLU A 617 -21.15 -16.52 2.50
C GLU A 617 -22.36 -15.93 3.27
N LYS A 618 -23.14 -16.76 3.98
CA LYS A 618 -24.21 -16.28 4.86
C LYS A 618 -23.68 -15.34 5.95
N ILE A 619 -22.61 -15.72 6.64
CA ILE A 619 -21.99 -14.87 7.67
C ILE A 619 -21.53 -13.55 7.07
N LYS A 620 -20.91 -13.59 5.89
CA LYS A 620 -20.47 -12.39 5.17
C LYS A 620 -21.64 -11.48 4.77
N GLU A 621 -22.76 -12.04 4.34
CA GLU A 621 -23.98 -11.28 4.03
C GLU A 621 -24.60 -10.67 5.28
N GLU A 622 -24.70 -11.43 6.38
CA GLU A 622 -25.39 -11.05 7.61
C GLU A 622 -24.63 -9.98 8.40
N CYS A 623 -23.33 -10.10 8.59
CA CYS A 623 -22.56 -9.19 9.47
C CYS A 623 -21.30 -8.58 8.83
N LYS A 624 -21.06 -8.80 7.55
CA LYS A 624 -19.91 -8.30 6.80
C LYS A 624 -18.55 -8.80 7.36
N ALA A 625 -18.56 -9.91 8.10
CA ALA A 625 -17.35 -10.59 8.53
C ALA A 625 -16.92 -11.64 7.51
N THR A 626 -15.62 -11.76 7.30
CA THR A 626 -15.02 -12.81 6.46
C THR A 626 -14.03 -13.63 7.27
N ILE A 627 -13.75 -14.86 6.84
CA ILE A 627 -12.64 -15.64 7.38
C ILE A 627 -11.34 -14.97 6.94
N ARG A 628 -10.58 -14.46 7.91
CA ARG A 628 -9.28 -13.85 7.61
C ARG A 628 -8.25 -14.91 7.26
N CYS A 629 -8.20 -15.95 8.10
CA CYS A 629 -7.39 -17.14 7.85
C CYS A 629 -7.80 -18.26 8.83
N TYR A 630 -7.27 -19.44 8.57
CA TYR A 630 -7.13 -20.54 9.52
C TYR A 630 -5.73 -20.40 10.16
N PRO A 631 -5.59 -19.82 11.38
CA PRO A 631 -4.29 -19.57 11.96
C PRO A 631 -3.47 -20.86 12.10
N THR A 632 -2.22 -20.82 11.65
CA THR A 632 -1.35 -22.02 11.55
C THR A 632 -1.14 -22.66 12.90
N ASP A 633 -0.69 -21.91 13.88
CA ASP A 633 -0.28 -22.44 15.21
C ASP A 633 -1.39 -23.18 15.93
N VAL A 634 -2.61 -22.62 15.93
CA VAL A 634 -3.76 -23.21 16.63
C VAL A 634 -4.36 -24.40 15.88
N ASN A 635 -4.27 -24.39 14.55
CA ASN A 635 -4.76 -25.50 13.73
C ASN A 635 -3.81 -26.70 13.75
N GLU A 636 -2.49 -26.47 13.68
CA GLU A 636 -1.47 -27.51 13.86
C GLU A 636 -1.52 -28.13 15.26
N ALA A 637 -1.79 -27.30 16.30
CA ALA A 637 -2.03 -27.79 17.65
C ALA A 637 -3.35 -28.59 17.81
N GLY A 638 -4.17 -28.62 16.76
CA GLY A 638 -5.45 -29.36 16.77
C GLY A 638 -6.49 -28.79 17.74
N MET A 639 -6.48 -27.51 18.00
CA MET A 639 -7.38 -26.86 18.99
C MET A 639 -8.87 -26.96 18.62
N TRP A 640 -9.20 -27.27 17.38
CA TRP A 640 -10.56 -27.50 16.89
C TRP A 640 -11.11 -28.90 17.24
N LYS A 641 -10.23 -29.89 17.51
CA LYS A 641 -10.63 -31.30 17.71
C LYS A 641 -11.61 -31.44 18.89
N GLY A 642 -12.71 -32.13 18.65
CA GLY A 642 -13.78 -32.33 19.64
C GLY A 642 -14.64 -31.12 19.95
N LYS A 643 -14.50 -30.01 19.17
CA LYS A 643 -15.36 -28.83 19.30
C LYS A 643 -16.45 -28.82 18.24
N LYS A 644 -17.52 -28.09 18.54
CA LYS A 644 -18.62 -27.84 17.60
C LYS A 644 -18.38 -26.49 16.89
N CYS A 645 -18.72 -26.44 15.60
CA CYS A 645 -18.74 -25.19 14.84
C CYS A 645 -19.62 -24.17 15.52
N PHE A 646 -19.11 -22.96 15.69
CA PHE A 646 -19.81 -21.88 16.39
C PHE A 646 -21.07 -21.39 15.66
N TYR A 647 -21.21 -21.69 14.34
CA TYR A 647 -22.36 -21.33 13.52
C TYR A 647 -23.32 -22.51 13.30
N SER A 648 -22.82 -23.65 12.77
CA SER A 648 -23.70 -24.77 12.37
C SER A 648 -23.94 -25.79 13.50
N GLY A 649 -23.15 -25.79 14.58
CA GLY A 649 -23.22 -26.81 15.63
C GLY A 649 -22.69 -28.20 15.24
N GLU A 650 -22.22 -28.41 14.01
CA GLU A 650 -21.57 -29.60 13.55
C GLU A 650 -20.13 -29.75 14.07
N ASP A 651 -19.48 -30.89 13.83
CA ASP A 651 -18.10 -31.07 14.26
C ASP A 651 -17.16 -30.08 13.50
N ALA A 652 -16.36 -29.36 14.26
CA ALA A 652 -15.41 -28.41 13.69
C ALA A 652 -14.28 -29.15 12.95
N THR A 653 -13.81 -28.54 11.87
CA THR A 653 -12.65 -29.01 11.08
C THR A 653 -11.43 -28.10 11.26
N HIS A 654 -11.65 -26.86 11.67
CA HIS A 654 -10.60 -25.84 11.83
C HIS A 654 -10.93 -24.91 13.00
N MET A 655 -9.91 -24.19 13.48
CA MET A 655 -10.09 -22.89 14.13
C MET A 655 -10.02 -21.82 13.05
N ALA A 656 -11.03 -20.98 12.96
CA ALA A 656 -11.09 -19.88 11.99
C ALA A 656 -11.05 -18.52 12.68
N LEU A 657 -10.36 -17.59 12.07
CA LEU A 657 -10.28 -16.19 12.50
C LEU A 657 -11.23 -15.35 11.66
N PHE A 658 -12.33 -14.89 12.24
CA PHE A 658 -13.29 -14.01 11.60
C PHE A 658 -13.07 -12.56 11.98
N GLY A 659 -13.44 -11.63 11.11
CA GLY A 659 -13.45 -10.20 11.38
C GLY A 659 -13.78 -9.37 10.15
N ARG A 660 -14.00 -8.07 10.38
CA ARG A 660 -14.04 -7.10 9.29
C ARG A 660 -12.64 -6.79 8.81
N ALA A 661 -12.52 -6.40 7.54
CA ALA A 661 -11.25 -6.10 6.91
C ALA A 661 -11.34 -4.89 5.97
N PHE A 662 -10.19 -4.28 5.75
CA PHE A 662 -10.02 -3.17 4.79
C PHE A 662 -10.03 -3.64 3.34
#